data_b286dc47b277d240cb6ab47b2c603b3a
#
_entry.id   b286dc47b277d240cb6ab47b2c603b3a
#
_cell.length_a   1.000
_cell.length_b   1.000
_cell.length_c   1.000
_cell.angle_alpha   90.00
_cell.angle_beta   90.00
_cell.angle_gamma   90.00
#
_symmetry.space_group_name_H-M   'P 1'
#
loop_
_entity.id
_entity.type
_entity.pdbx_description
1 polymer ?
#
loop_
_entity_poly.entity_id
_entity_poly.type
_entity_poly.pdbx_seq_one_letter_code
_entity_poly.pdbx_strand_id
1 'polypeptide(L)'
;MTRTAPLALALCLSFPAAAQAQESAADNPDIVVTGRGLAEPPGAPAYDRQTIDAARLSATASGRIEEALAGVAGFQQFRRSDSRSTNPSAQGVTLRALGGNATSRSLVLLDGVPMADPFFGYIPLSAIAPERLASARVTRGGGSGAFGSGAVAGTIALDSAGPRQLGLFSGEALIDDRGESTLSATLAPQLGTGFAVASLRWDRGQGFWTTPESQRVPASARARYDGWSFALRGVAPLTPDIELQARGLAYADARTLRFAGADSTSSGQDASLRLVGSGHWQFEALTYLQARDFSNIVISATSFRKTLDQRATPSTGWGGKLELRPPLGQAHVLRLGIDWRVATGTMFEDAYSGITGLVTARRSAGGQNSDIGLFAEHDWTLGPVTLTAGLRGDRWRVTGGFFRETNAAGVVTINNRFANRAGWEWSGRGGLVVRVDPALALRGALYSGLRLPTLNELYRPFTVFPVTTRANAGLANERLFGFEAGLDWTPSPALRLSVTAFDNRVSNAVANVTIGTNLRERRNVDAIRARGVELGLSARTGNISFDGSLAWTDARVEASGTSAALNDRRPAQTPELAASATLAWTPAAGWRLAISARHVGMQFEDDLQTDRLPAATTFDLFALVPLDPRFSLVFRVENLTDVQIVTRKQGGSIDLGAPRTVWAGMRISFGR
;
A
#
# COMPACT_ATOMS: atom_id res chain seq x y z
N MET A 1 5.53 34.78 13.02
CA MET A 1 5.60 35.18 11.62
C MET A 1 7.03 35.09 11.16
N THR A 2 7.43 34.00 10.60
CA THR A 2 8.59 33.85 9.70
C THR A 2 8.43 32.46 9.09
N ARG A 3 8.01 32.44 7.85
CA ARG A 3 7.93 31.21 7.02
C ARG A 3 9.36 30.85 6.63
N THR A 4 9.89 29.80 7.21
CA THR A 4 11.11 29.17 6.67
C THR A 4 10.71 28.35 5.45
N ALA A 5 11.16 28.79 4.29
CA ALA A 5 11.09 28.03 3.05
C ALA A 5 11.95 26.76 3.18
N PRO A 6 11.54 25.63 2.60
CA PRO A 6 12.39 24.44 2.53
C PRO A 6 13.58 24.74 1.60
N LEU A 7 14.78 24.53 2.12
CA LEU A 7 16.02 24.59 1.39
C LEU A 7 16.03 23.44 0.36
N ALA A 8 15.80 23.75 -0.90
CA ALA A 8 16.01 22.83 -2.01
C ALA A 8 17.52 22.60 -2.16
N LEU A 9 17.98 21.45 -1.73
CA LEU A 9 19.36 21.00 -1.94
C LEU A 9 19.52 20.60 -3.42
N ALA A 10 19.89 21.55 -4.27
CA ALA A 10 20.29 21.29 -5.65
C ALA A 10 21.66 20.63 -5.63
N LEU A 11 21.71 19.31 -5.75
CA LEU A 11 22.94 18.55 -5.96
C LEU A 11 23.30 18.66 -7.45
N CYS A 12 24.12 19.66 -7.81
CA CYS A 12 24.72 19.74 -9.14
C CYS A 12 25.84 18.68 -9.23
N LEU A 13 25.52 17.52 -9.82
CA LEU A 13 26.51 16.56 -10.26
C LEU A 13 27.11 17.05 -11.58
N SER A 14 28.26 17.70 -11.54
CA SER A 14 29.11 17.97 -12.70
C SER A 14 29.80 16.67 -13.11
N PHE A 15 29.40 16.08 -14.22
CA PHE A 15 30.13 14.97 -14.85
C PHE A 15 31.23 15.54 -15.73
N PRO A 16 32.46 15.07 -15.61
CA PRO A 16 33.51 15.41 -16.57
C PRO A 16 33.23 14.73 -17.90
N ALA A 17 33.28 15.47 -18.98
CA ALA A 17 33.25 14.96 -20.34
C ALA A 17 34.49 14.09 -20.60
N ALA A 18 34.33 12.79 -20.67
CA ALA A 18 35.39 11.88 -21.08
C ALA A 18 35.50 11.89 -22.62
N ALA A 19 36.69 12.11 -23.11
CA ALA A 19 37.08 12.08 -24.50
C ALA A 19 36.82 10.68 -25.12
N GLN A 20 36.28 10.67 -26.32
CA GLN A 20 36.06 9.45 -27.13
C GLN A 20 37.44 8.84 -27.52
N ALA A 21 37.74 7.66 -26.99
CA ALA A 21 38.67 6.74 -27.60
C ALA A 21 37.84 5.72 -28.38
N GLN A 22 38.08 5.66 -29.69
CA GLN A 22 37.46 4.72 -30.61
C GLN A 22 38.24 3.41 -30.48
N GLU A 23 37.68 2.44 -29.77
CA GLU A 23 38.20 1.07 -29.72
C GLU A 23 37.26 0.09 -30.45
N SER A 24 37.87 -0.83 -31.16
CA SER A 24 37.31 -1.82 -32.06
C SER A 24 36.25 -2.69 -31.39
N ALA A 25 35.18 -2.96 -32.13
CA ALA A 25 34.12 -3.90 -31.79
C ALA A 25 34.70 -5.32 -31.56
N ALA A 26 34.91 -5.68 -30.30
CA ALA A 26 34.89 -7.06 -29.85
C ALA A 26 33.44 -7.38 -29.45
N ASP A 27 32.96 -8.56 -29.87
CA ASP A 27 31.64 -9.11 -29.47
C ASP A 27 31.53 -9.17 -27.94
N ASN A 28 31.10 -8.08 -27.32
CA ASN A 28 30.68 -8.08 -25.92
C ASN A 28 29.21 -8.51 -25.90
N PRO A 29 28.84 -9.56 -25.14
CA PRO A 29 27.44 -9.84 -24.93
C PRO A 29 26.74 -8.59 -24.40
N ASP A 30 25.66 -8.17 -25.06
CA ASP A 30 24.88 -7.00 -24.69
C ASP A 30 24.54 -7.07 -23.19
N ILE A 31 25.14 -6.19 -22.38
CA ILE A 31 24.84 -6.08 -20.94
C ILE A 31 23.43 -5.54 -20.81
N VAL A 32 22.47 -6.41 -20.49
CA VAL A 32 21.06 -6.03 -20.32
C VAL A 32 20.78 -5.69 -18.87
N VAL A 33 20.78 -4.41 -18.54
CA VAL A 33 20.29 -3.93 -17.23
C VAL A 33 18.79 -4.01 -17.16
N THR A 34 18.28 -4.66 -16.13
CA THR A 34 16.82 -4.89 -15.95
C THR A 34 16.21 -3.90 -14.97
N GLY A 35 16.98 -3.35 -14.05
CA GLY A 35 16.49 -2.54 -12.94
C GLY A 35 15.60 -3.32 -11.97
N ARG A 36 15.69 -4.63 -11.95
CA ARG A 36 14.90 -5.51 -11.06
C ARG A 36 15.78 -6.05 -9.95
N GLY A 37 15.16 -6.63 -8.93
CA GLY A 37 15.85 -7.43 -7.93
C GLY A 37 16.24 -8.81 -8.45
N LEU A 38 16.76 -9.63 -7.55
CA LEU A 38 17.03 -11.03 -7.85
C LEU A 38 15.77 -11.74 -8.37
N ALA A 39 15.98 -12.72 -9.24
CA ALA A 39 14.89 -13.56 -9.74
C ALA A 39 14.10 -14.22 -8.60
N GLU A 40 12.83 -14.46 -8.85
CA GLU A 40 12.00 -15.15 -7.86
C GLU A 40 12.50 -16.58 -7.61
N PRO A 41 12.49 -17.02 -6.34
CA PRO A 41 12.90 -18.37 -6.01
C PRO A 41 11.86 -19.41 -6.50
N PRO A 42 12.28 -20.65 -6.78
CA PRO A 42 11.40 -21.70 -7.31
C PRO A 42 10.21 -22.04 -6.43
N GLY A 43 10.31 -21.84 -5.12
CA GLY A 43 9.25 -22.08 -4.14
C GLY A 43 8.21 -20.96 -4.03
N ALA A 44 8.43 -19.81 -4.66
CA ALA A 44 7.49 -18.69 -4.59
C ALA A 44 6.05 -19.04 -5.04
N PRO A 45 5.81 -19.95 -6.03
CA PRO A 45 4.46 -20.37 -6.40
C PRO A 45 3.71 -21.21 -5.35
N ALA A 46 4.35 -21.63 -4.26
CA ALA A 46 3.66 -22.33 -3.17
C ALA A 46 2.64 -21.41 -2.46
N TYR A 47 2.87 -20.10 -2.48
CA TYR A 47 2.00 -19.08 -1.88
C TYR A 47 1.07 -18.51 -2.93
N ASP A 48 -0.16 -18.16 -2.50
CA ASP A 48 -1.15 -17.58 -3.40
C ASP A 48 -0.74 -16.18 -3.85
N ARG A 49 -0.50 -16.01 -5.14
CA ARG A 49 -0.04 -14.74 -5.70
C ARG A 49 -0.73 -14.39 -7.02
N GLN A 50 -0.93 -13.10 -7.18
CA GLN A 50 -1.47 -12.52 -8.40
C GLN A 50 -0.60 -11.35 -8.85
N THR A 51 -0.27 -11.31 -10.16
CA THR A 51 0.47 -10.19 -10.76
C THR A 51 -0.46 -9.37 -11.65
N ILE A 52 -0.41 -8.06 -11.48
CA ILE A 52 -1.07 -7.06 -12.32
C ILE A 52 0.02 -6.45 -13.19
N ASP A 53 -0.09 -6.57 -14.50
CA ASP A 53 0.86 -6.00 -15.45
C ASP A 53 0.67 -4.49 -15.67
N ALA A 54 1.64 -3.84 -16.32
CA ALA A 54 1.62 -2.40 -16.61
C ALA A 54 0.38 -1.97 -17.41
N ALA A 55 -0.10 -2.84 -18.33
CA ALA A 55 -1.26 -2.53 -19.17
C ALA A 55 -2.56 -2.45 -18.35
N ARG A 56 -2.71 -3.33 -17.33
CA ARG A 56 -3.83 -3.28 -16.39
C ARG A 56 -3.68 -2.14 -15.38
N LEU A 57 -2.47 -1.91 -14.87
CA LEU A 57 -2.19 -0.81 -13.93
C LEU A 57 -2.54 0.55 -14.52
N SER A 58 -2.25 0.77 -15.82
CA SER A 58 -2.51 2.03 -16.52
C SER A 58 -3.90 2.16 -17.15
N ALA A 59 -4.75 1.12 -17.04
CA ALA A 59 -6.09 1.06 -17.62
C ALA A 59 -7.21 1.15 -16.58
N THR A 60 -6.94 1.72 -15.41
CA THR A 60 -7.95 1.98 -14.37
C THR A 60 -8.71 3.27 -14.66
N ALA A 61 -9.99 3.32 -14.29
CA ALA A 61 -10.85 4.49 -14.54
C ALA A 61 -10.44 5.70 -13.69
N SER A 62 -10.08 5.48 -12.42
CA SER A 62 -9.60 6.57 -11.54
C SER A 62 -8.14 6.95 -11.78
N GLY A 63 -7.37 6.11 -12.47
CA GLY A 63 -5.91 6.27 -12.59
C GLY A 63 -5.19 6.15 -11.24
N ARG A 64 -5.74 5.41 -10.28
CA ARG A 64 -5.19 5.20 -8.93
C ARG A 64 -4.74 3.77 -8.72
N ILE A 65 -3.67 3.61 -7.92
CA ILE A 65 -3.11 2.28 -7.64
C ILE A 65 -4.07 1.39 -6.84
N GLU A 66 -4.83 1.97 -5.92
CA GLU A 66 -5.80 1.24 -5.12
C GLU A 66 -6.93 0.64 -5.95
N GLU A 67 -7.34 1.26 -7.06
CA GLU A 67 -8.31 0.67 -7.98
C GLU A 67 -7.73 -0.55 -8.68
N ALA A 68 -6.50 -0.46 -9.18
CA ALA A 68 -5.82 -1.60 -9.79
C ALA A 68 -5.68 -2.78 -8.81
N LEU A 69 -5.29 -2.49 -7.56
CA LEU A 69 -5.17 -3.49 -6.50
C LEU A 69 -6.52 -4.07 -6.09
N ALA A 70 -7.60 -3.29 -6.17
CA ALA A 70 -8.95 -3.76 -5.89
C ALA A 70 -9.46 -4.82 -6.88
N GLY A 71 -8.80 -4.97 -8.03
CA GLY A 71 -8.99 -6.08 -8.95
C GLY A 71 -8.45 -7.42 -8.44
N VAL A 72 -7.77 -7.47 -7.29
CA VAL A 72 -7.24 -8.68 -6.67
C VAL A 72 -8.18 -9.17 -5.59
N ALA A 73 -8.56 -10.42 -5.63
CA ALA A 73 -9.41 -11.04 -4.61
C ALA A 73 -8.81 -10.86 -3.21
N GLY A 74 -9.65 -10.46 -2.27
CA GLY A 74 -9.27 -10.28 -0.88
C GLY A 74 -8.52 -8.97 -0.54
N PHE A 75 -8.18 -8.14 -1.54
CA PHE A 75 -7.63 -6.81 -1.27
C PHE A 75 -8.68 -5.88 -0.67
N GLN A 76 -8.32 -5.21 0.40
CA GLN A 76 -9.18 -4.24 1.07
C GLN A 76 -8.39 -3.02 1.51
N GLN A 77 -8.98 -1.86 1.23
CA GLN A 77 -8.55 -0.58 1.76
C GLN A 77 -9.50 -0.17 2.88
N PHE A 78 -8.94 0.39 3.95
CA PHE A 78 -9.73 0.90 5.05
C PHE A 78 -10.73 1.97 4.56
N ARG A 79 -12.00 1.85 4.95
CA ARG A 79 -13.14 2.72 4.59
C ARG A 79 -13.56 2.71 3.12
N ARG A 80 -13.13 1.79 2.29
CA ARG A 80 -13.58 1.70 0.88
C ARG A 80 -13.56 3.04 0.11
N SER A 81 -12.70 3.97 0.50
CA SER A 81 -12.58 5.30 -0.10
C SER A 81 -11.28 5.38 -0.91
N ASP A 82 -11.32 6.08 -2.02
CA ASP A 82 -10.11 6.34 -2.78
C ASP A 82 -9.19 7.37 -2.09
N SER A 83 -7.96 7.45 -2.60
CA SER A 83 -6.95 8.35 -2.04
C SER A 83 -7.28 9.83 -2.21
N ARG A 84 -8.27 10.25 -3.01
CA ARG A 84 -8.70 11.65 -3.17
C ARG A 84 -9.64 12.11 -2.05
N SER A 85 -10.46 11.21 -1.52
CA SER A 85 -11.61 11.54 -0.66
C SER A 85 -11.49 11.05 0.78
N THR A 86 -10.40 10.36 1.14
CA THR A 86 -10.16 9.88 2.51
C THR A 86 -9.02 10.63 3.18
N ASN A 87 -9.03 10.69 4.52
CA ASN A 87 -7.89 11.25 5.26
C ASN A 87 -6.63 10.43 4.96
N PRO A 88 -5.47 11.05 4.67
CA PRO A 88 -4.24 10.33 4.40
C PRO A 88 -3.89 9.26 5.44
N SER A 89 -4.04 9.58 6.73
CA SER A 89 -3.75 8.62 7.81
C SER A 89 -4.76 7.47 7.94
N ALA A 90 -5.81 7.42 7.10
CA ALA A 90 -6.82 6.36 7.07
C ALA A 90 -6.66 5.44 5.84
N GLN A 91 -5.47 5.31 5.26
CA GLN A 91 -5.18 4.50 4.07
C GLN A 91 -4.45 3.20 4.44
N GLY A 92 -4.98 2.43 5.36
CA GLY A 92 -4.50 1.09 5.68
C GLY A 92 -4.89 0.08 4.60
N VAL A 93 -3.98 -0.84 4.32
CA VAL A 93 -4.17 -1.94 3.34
C VAL A 93 -4.12 -3.27 4.05
N THR A 94 -5.06 -4.15 3.75
CA THR A 94 -5.11 -5.53 4.26
C THR A 94 -5.54 -6.51 3.17
N LEU A 95 -5.29 -7.79 3.42
CA LEU A 95 -5.69 -8.91 2.57
C LEU A 95 -6.45 -9.92 3.43
N ARG A 96 -7.30 -10.76 2.78
CA ARG A 96 -8.02 -11.87 3.43
C ARG A 96 -8.85 -11.47 4.66
N ALA A 97 -9.44 -10.28 4.65
CA ALA A 97 -10.37 -9.80 5.69
C ALA A 97 -9.80 -9.88 7.14
N LEU A 98 -8.50 -9.75 7.32
CA LEU A 98 -7.83 -9.77 8.64
C LEU A 98 -8.06 -8.49 9.46
N GLY A 99 -9.16 -7.78 9.21
CA GLY A 99 -9.61 -6.59 9.92
C GLY A 99 -9.23 -5.29 9.23
N GLY A 100 -10.21 -4.39 9.13
CA GLY A 100 -10.04 -3.03 8.63
C GLY A 100 -9.42 -2.14 9.71
N ASN A 101 -8.24 -1.58 9.45
CA ASN A 101 -7.60 -0.59 10.32
C ASN A 101 -6.92 0.47 9.43
N ALA A 102 -6.77 1.68 9.99
CA ALA A 102 -5.98 2.74 9.38
C ALA A 102 -4.50 2.36 9.21
N THR A 103 -3.98 1.53 10.09
CA THR A 103 -2.65 0.90 9.98
C THR A 103 -2.69 -0.33 9.08
N SER A 104 -1.77 -0.43 8.14
CA SER A 104 -1.69 -1.58 7.23
C SER A 104 -1.28 -2.87 7.95
N ARG A 105 -1.91 -3.99 7.56
CA ARG A 105 -1.49 -5.35 7.88
C ARG A 105 -0.79 -6.05 6.71
N SER A 106 -0.84 -5.46 5.53
CA SER A 106 -0.05 -5.89 4.38
C SER A 106 1.19 -5.02 4.24
N LEU A 107 2.31 -5.65 3.91
CA LEU A 107 3.55 -4.95 3.62
C LEU A 107 3.57 -4.51 2.16
N VAL A 108 3.49 -3.21 1.93
CA VAL A 108 3.59 -2.62 0.57
C VAL A 108 5.03 -2.18 0.34
N LEU A 109 5.63 -2.69 -0.73
CA LEU A 109 7.00 -2.42 -1.13
C LEU A 109 7.02 -1.74 -2.50
N LEU A 110 7.82 -0.70 -2.67
CA LEU A 110 8.15 -0.12 -3.98
C LEU A 110 9.65 -0.33 -4.22
N ASP A 111 9.99 -1.14 -5.22
CA ASP A 111 11.36 -1.59 -5.50
C ASP A 111 12.08 -2.15 -4.24
N GLY A 112 11.36 -2.88 -3.41
CA GLY A 112 11.85 -3.47 -2.16
C GLY A 112 11.79 -2.55 -0.93
N VAL A 113 11.53 -1.25 -1.08
CA VAL A 113 11.43 -0.28 0.02
C VAL A 113 10.02 -0.27 0.61
N PRO A 114 9.84 -0.46 1.94
CA PRO A 114 8.54 -0.32 2.59
C PRO A 114 7.93 1.07 2.40
N MET A 115 6.63 1.14 2.04
CA MET A 115 5.95 2.40 1.79
C MET A 115 5.16 2.95 2.99
N ALA A 116 5.00 2.16 4.06
CA ALA A 116 4.24 2.56 5.24
C ALA A 116 4.87 3.78 5.93
N ASP A 117 4.01 4.72 6.35
CA ASP A 117 4.40 5.85 7.19
C ASP A 117 5.02 5.37 8.51
N PRO A 118 6.21 5.87 8.92
CA PRO A 118 6.91 5.39 10.11
C PRO A 118 6.17 5.61 11.44
N PHE A 119 5.32 6.65 11.53
CA PHE A 119 4.56 6.93 12.75
C PHE A 119 3.19 6.25 12.77
N PHE A 120 2.45 6.32 11.66
CA PHE A 120 1.06 5.87 11.59
C PHE A 120 0.89 4.45 11.00
N GLY A 121 1.76 4.06 10.06
CA GLY A 121 1.65 2.78 9.34
C GLY A 121 0.63 2.76 8.19
N TYR A 122 0.09 3.90 7.75
CA TYR A 122 -0.72 3.99 6.52
C TYR A 122 0.18 3.98 5.27
N ILE A 123 -0.39 3.71 4.11
CA ILE A 123 0.30 3.76 2.83
C ILE A 123 -0.07 5.05 2.11
N PRO A 124 0.89 5.91 1.71
CA PRO A 124 0.61 7.12 0.93
C PRO A 124 0.28 6.76 -0.54
N LEU A 125 -0.93 6.23 -0.78
CA LEU A 125 -1.34 5.70 -2.08
C LEU A 125 -1.30 6.78 -3.18
N SER A 126 -1.57 8.05 -2.84
CA SER A 126 -1.47 9.18 -3.77
C SER A 126 -0.06 9.43 -4.31
N ALA A 127 0.98 8.99 -3.59
CA ALA A 127 2.38 9.09 -4.04
C ALA A 127 2.76 8.03 -5.08
N ILE A 128 1.94 6.97 -5.22
CA ILE A 128 2.22 5.81 -6.07
C ILE A 128 1.43 5.94 -7.37
N ALA A 129 2.07 6.43 -8.42
CA ALA A 129 1.47 6.59 -9.73
C ALA A 129 1.53 5.28 -10.53
N PRO A 130 0.37 4.68 -10.93
CA PRO A 130 0.34 3.38 -11.60
C PRO A 130 1.10 3.34 -12.93
N GLU A 131 1.10 4.45 -13.67
CA GLU A 131 1.79 4.58 -14.96
C GLU A 131 3.31 4.48 -14.88
N ARG A 132 3.89 4.56 -13.67
CA ARG A 132 5.34 4.40 -13.41
C ARG A 132 5.73 2.95 -13.15
N LEU A 133 4.75 2.05 -13.02
CA LEU A 133 4.98 0.67 -12.58
C LEU A 133 5.01 -0.30 -13.76
N ALA A 134 5.94 -1.24 -13.69
CA ALA A 134 6.02 -2.40 -14.57
C ALA A 134 5.04 -3.49 -14.15
N SER A 135 4.89 -3.67 -12.85
CA SER A 135 3.99 -4.68 -12.27
C SER A 135 3.64 -4.36 -10.82
N ALA A 136 2.51 -4.90 -10.37
CA ALA A 136 2.17 -5.04 -8.98
C ALA A 136 1.92 -6.52 -8.68
N ARG A 137 2.66 -7.08 -7.73
CA ARG A 137 2.56 -8.47 -7.32
C ARG A 137 2.00 -8.55 -5.92
N VAL A 138 0.84 -9.16 -5.78
CA VAL A 138 0.15 -9.37 -4.51
C VAL A 138 0.34 -10.83 -4.10
N THR A 139 1.00 -11.06 -2.96
CA THR A 139 1.10 -12.36 -2.30
C THR A 139 0.21 -12.34 -1.08
N ARG A 140 -0.81 -13.18 -1.08
CA ARG A 140 -1.75 -13.30 0.04
C ARG A 140 -1.24 -14.34 1.02
N GLY A 141 -1.19 -14.02 2.32
CA GLY A 141 -0.51 -14.87 3.29
C GLY A 141 1.01 -14.86 3.13
N GLY A 142 1.65 -16.01 3.24
CA GLY A 142 3.11 -16.19 3.04
C GLY A 142 3.99 -15.71 4.19
N GLY A 143 3.44 -15.02 5.20
CA GLY A 143 4.13 -14.60 6.41
C GLY A 143 5.30 -13.65 6.20
N SER A 144 6.14 -13.48 7.23
CA SER A 144 7.29 -12.57 7.21
C SER A 144 8.39 -13.01 6.23
N GLY A 145 8.82 -14.26 6.28
CA GLY A 145 9.83 -14.83 5.39
C GLY A 145 11.01 -13.88 5.10
N ALA A 146 11.39 -13.73 3.85
CA ALA A 146 12.42 -12.79 3.39
C ALA A 146 11.94 -11.34 3.29
N PHE A 147 10.69 -11.03 3.64
CA PHE A 147 10.11 -9.69 3.56
C PHE A 147 10.18 -8.92 4.89
N GLY A 148 10.31 -9.61 6.01
CA GLY A 148 10.42 -9.02 7.34
C GLY A 148 9.09 -8.73 8.01
N SER A 149 9.14 -7.98 9.11
CA SER A 149 7.98 -7.60 9.90
C SER A 149 6.98 -6.77 9.09
N GLY A 150 5.68 -6.85 9.43
CA GLY A 150 4.60 -6.12 8.76
C GLY A 150 3.85 -6.91 7.67
N ALA A 151 4.35 -8.08 7.23
CA ALA A 151 3.69 -8.94 6.24
C ALA A 151 2.65 -9.89 6.89
N VAL A 152 1.80 -9.39 7.78
CA VAL A 152 0.80 -10.22 8.49
C VAL A 152 -0.30 -10.69 7.55
N ALA A 153 -0.85 -9.82 6.74
CA ALA A 153 -1.89 -10.20 5.78
C ALA A 153 -1.31 -10.64 4.41
N GLY A 154 -0.06 -10.32 4.15
CA GLY A 154 0.63 -10.61 2.90
C GLY A 154 1.51 -9.46 2.45
N THR A 155 2.02 -9.54 1.21
CA THR A 155 2.89 -8.52 0.62
C THR A 155 2.32 -8.00 -0.70
N ILE A 156 2.54 -6.72 -0.97
CA ILE A 156 2.27 -6.07 -2.26
C ILE A 156 3.59 -5.48 -2.75
N ALA A 157 4.23 -6.13 -3.70
CA ALA A 157 5.47 -5.68 -4.31
C ALA A 157 5.15 -4.91 -5.60
N LEU A 158 5.57 -3.65 -5.65
CA LEU A 158 5.43 -2.75 -6.79
C LEU A 158 6.80 -2.59 -7.43
N ASP A 159 6.90 -2.96 -8.70
CA ASP A 159 8.14 -2.86 -9.47
C ASP A 159 8.05 -1.68 -10.43
N SER A 160 9.03 -0.78 -10.40
CA SER A 160 9.10 0.38 -11.29
C SER A 160 9.39 -0.02 -12.72
N ALA A 161 8.75 0.67 -13.67
CA ALA A 161 8.97 0.47 -15.10
C ALA A 161 10.31 1.07 -15.57
N GLY A 162 10.84 0.51 -16.65
CA GLY A 162 12.03 0.99 -17.35
C GLY A 162 11.71 1.52 -18.74
N PRO A 163 12.73 2.02 -19.50
CA PRO A 163 12.56 2.62 -20.82
C PRO A 163 11.83 1.75 -21.85
N ARG A 164 12.04 0.42 -21.79
CA ARG A 164 11.38 -0.53 -22.71
C ARG A 164 9.85 -0.49 -22.60
N GLN A 165 9.31 -0.15 -21.41
CA GLN A 165 7.87 -0.08 -21.16
C GLN A 165 7.33 1.34 -21.29
N LEU A 166 8.13 2.34 -20.89
CA LEU A 166 7.74 3.76 -20.83
C LEU A 166 7.93 4.49 -22.16
N GLY A 167 8.88 4.02 -23.01
CA GLY A 167 9.42 4.78 -24.13
C GLY A 167 10.34 5.91 -23.63
N LEU A 168 10.85 6.74 -24.55
CA LEU A 168 11.68 7.89 -24.19
C LEU A 168 10.90 8.92 -23.38
N PHE A 169 9.69 9.23 -23.84
CA PHE A 169 8.79 10.19 -23.20
C PHE A 169 7.36 9.69 -23.23
N SER A 170 6.65 9.82 -22.12
CA SER A 170 5.21 9.63 -22.04
C SER A 170 4.59 10.68 -21.13
N GLY A 171 3.42 11.20 -21.53
CA GLY A 171 2.66 12.17 -20.75
C GLY A 171 1.16 11.96 -20.91
N GLU A 172 0.39 12.36 -19.91
CA GLU A 172 -1.06 12.29 -19.94
C GLU A 172 -1.65 13.53 -19.26
N ALA A 173 -2.64 14.14 -19.88
CA ALA A 173 -3.40 15.26 -19.34
C ALA A 173 -4.89 14.93 -19.45
N LEU A 174 -5.61 14.96 -18.32
CA LEU A 174 -7.04 14.66 -18.23
C LEU A 174 -7.76 15.77 -17.47
N ILE A 175 -9.01 15.97 -17.84
CA ILE A 175 -9.97 16.79 -17.13
C ILE A 175 -11.26 16.01 -16.94
N ASP A 176 -11.94 16.19 -15.81
CA ASP A 176 -13.24 15.55 -15.58
C ASP A 176 -14.42 16.52 -15.75
N ASP A 177 -15.63 15.98 -15.62
CA ASP A 177 -16.89 16.70 -15.73
C ASP A 177 -17.12 17.75 -14.64
N ARG A 178 -16.27 17.83 -13.60
CA ARG A 178 -16.27 18.84 -12.53
C ARG A 178 -15.13 19.86 -12.66
N GLY A 179 -14.28 19.74 -13.69
CA GLY A 179 -13.10 20.58 -13.89
C GLY A 179 -11.89 20.15 -13.05
N GLU A 180 -11.88 18.94 -12.53
CA GLU A 180 -10.71 18.35 -11.89
C GLU A 180 -9.67 17.96 -12.94
N SER A 181 -8.40 17.99 -12.60
CA SER A 181 -7.32 17.73 -13.55
C SER A 181 -6.28 16.77 -13.02
N THR A 182 -5.77 15.94 -13.93
CA THR A 182 -4.62 15.07 -13.72
C THR A 182 -3.61 15.33 -14.83
N LEU A 183 -2.36 15.57 -14.43
CA LEU A 183 -1.24 15.72 -15.33
C LEU A 183 -0.13 14.76 -14.93
N SER A 184 0.40 13.99 -15.87
CA SER A 184 1.59 13.19 -15.66
C SER A 184 2.57 13.30 -16.82
N ALA A 185 3.86 13.20 -16.51
CA ALA A 185 4.94 13.18 -17.48
C ALA A 185 6.07 12.28 -16.99
N THR A 186 6.63 11.49 -17.90
CA THR A 186 7.76 10.59 -17.64
C THR A 186 8.76 10.70 -18.77
N LEU A 187 10.03 10.87 -18.41
CA LEU A 187 11.19 10.85 -19.31
C LEU A 187 12.06 9.66 -18.90
N ALA A 188 12.37 8.77 -19.84
CA ALA A 188 13.10 7.54 -19.58
C ALA A 188 14.20 7.27 -20.62
N PRO A 189 15.26 8.09 -20.68
CA PRO A 189 16.37 7.90 -21.61
C PRO A 189 17.21 6.66 -21.27
N GLN A 190 17.69 6.00 -22.32
CA GLN A 190 18.84 5.08 -22.23
C GLN A 190 20.12 5.89 -22.07
N LEU A 191 21.00 5.46 -21.20
CA LEU A 191 22.28 6.10 -20.90
C LEU A 191 23.41 5.07 -21.03
N GLY A 192 23.88 4.87 -22.25
CA GLY A 192 24.77 3.75 -22.56
C GLY A 192 24.09 2.42 -22.29
N THR A 193 24.71 1.57 -21.46
CA THR A 193 24.16 0.28 -21.01
C THR A 193 23.17 0.39 -19.85
N GLY A 194 23.07 1.58 -19.21
CA GLY A 194 22.12 1.89 -18.14
C GLY A 194 20.95 2.75 -18.61
N PHE A 195 20.17 3.27 -17.66
CA PHE A 195 19.08 4.18 -17.94
C PHE A 195 18.75 5.08 -16.74
N ALA A 196 18.03 6.17 -17.02
CA ALA A 196 17.38 6.98 -16.00
C ALA A 196 15.88 7.10 -16.30
N VAL A 197 15.08 7.32 -15.25
CA VAL A 197 13.65 7.62 -15.34
C VAL A 197 13.35 8.78 -14.42
N ALA A 198 12.76 9.85 -14.95
CA ALA A 198 12.23 10.97 -14.17
C ALA A 198 10.73 11.08 -14.44
N SER A 199 9.90 11.10 -13.41
CA SER A 199 8.45 11.12 -13.53
C SER A 199 7.82 12.14 -12.59
N LEU A 200 6.86 12.90 -13.09
CA LEU A 200 6.03 13.84 -12.34
C LEU A 200 4.57 13.44 -12.52
N ARG A 201 3.79 13.55 -11.45
CA ARG A 201 2.32 13.50 -11.47
C ARG A 201 1.78 14.61 -10.60
N TRP A 202 0.70 15.25 -11.06
CA TRP A 202 -0.03 16.26 -10.34
C TRP A 202 -1.53 16.06 -10.53
N ASP A 203 -2.27 16.03 -9.44
CA ASP A 203 -3.70 15.81 -9.38
C ASP A 203 -4.33 16.94 -8.58
N ARG A 204 -5.36 17.60 -9.13
CA ARG A 204 -6.06 18.69 -8.47
C ARG A 204 -7.54 18.66 -8.76
N GLY A 205 -8.36 18.87 -7.74
CA GLY A 205 -9.81 18.94 -7.91
C GLY A 205 -10.53 19.61 -6.76
N GLN A 206 -11.72 20.15 -7.07
CA GLN A 206 -12.67 20.61 -6.05
C GLN A 206 -13.35 19.43 -5.34
N GLY A 207 -13.19 18.22 -5.89
CA GLY A 207 -13.77 17.00 -5.36
C GLY A 207 -15.29 16.95 -5.42
N PHE A 208 -15.82 15.99 -4.72
CA PHE A 208 -17.26 15.74 -4.63
C PHE A 208 -17.73 15.85 -3.17
N TRP A 209 -19.05 15.84 -2.99
CA TRP A 209 -19.65 15.83 -1.67
C TRP A 209 -19.55 14.45 -1.03
N THR A 210 -18.73 14.29 -0.01
CA THR A 210 -18.73 13.08 0.83
C THR A 210 -19.91 13.05 1.81
N THR A 211 -20.55 14.19 2.06
CA THR A 211 -21.73 14.28 2.92
C THR A 211 -23.01 14.20 2.08
N PRO A 212 -23.94 13.30 2.39
CA PRO A 212 -25.24 13.23 1.72
C PRO A 212 -25.96 14.58 1.77
N GLU A 213 -26.77 14.89 0.77
CA GLU A 213 -27.47 16.19 0.67
C GLU A 213 -28.32 16.49 1.91
N SER A 214 -29.03 15.48 2.41
CA SER A 214 -29.85 15.59 3.63
C SER A 214 -29.07 15.92 4.92
N GLN A 215 -27.75 15.77 4.91
CA GLN A 215 -26.87 16.05 6.05
C GLN A 215 -25.95 17.24 5.83
N ARG A 216 -26.06 17.93 4.68
CA ARG A 216 -25.25 19.12 4.40
C ARG A 216 -25.69 20.30 5.24
N VAL A 217 -24.73 21.06 5.70
CA VAL A 217 -24.89 22.31 6.46
C VAL A 217 -24.05 23.40 5.78
N PRO A 218 -24.24 24.70 6.10
CA PRO A 218 -23.46 25.76 5.48
C PRO A 218 -21.94 25.62 5.58
N ALA A 219 -21.45 24.94 6.61
CA ALA A 219 -20.03 24.64 6.79
C ALA A 219 -19.56 23.40 6.01
N SER A 220 -20.44 22.65 5.35
CA SER A 220 -20.05 21.49 4.57
C SER A 220 -19.19 21.90 3.39
N ALA A 221 -18.17 21.07 3.08
CA ALA A 221 -17.26 21.26 1.95
C ALA A 221 -17.16 19.99 1.12
N ARG A 222 -16.83 20.16 -0.16
CA ARG A 222 -16.43 19.05 -1.04
C ARG A 222 -15.07 18.49 -0.61
N ALA A 223 -14.78 17.26 -0.99
CA ALA A 223 -13.50 16.59 -0.77
C ALA A 223 -12.43 17.15 -1.73
N ARG A 224 -12.05 18.42 -1.54
CA ARG A 224 -11.02 19.06 -2.36
C ARG A 224 -9.67 18.41 -2.13
N TYR A 225 -8.90 18.26 -3.20
CA TYR A 225 -7.55 17.73 -3.16
C TYR A 225 -6.60 18.49 -4.08
N ASP A 226 -5.34 18.55 -3.70
CA ASP A 226 -4.22 19.06 -4.49
C ASP A 226 -2.98 18.26 -4.09
N GLY A 227 -2.47 17.45 -5.00
CA GLY A 227 -1.36 16.56 -4.71
C GLY A 227 -0.41 16.40 -5.89
N TRP A 228 0.87 16.23 -5.59
CA TRP A 228 1.87 15.92 -6.58
C TRP A 228 2.84 14.85 -6.07
N SER A 229 3.45 14.12 -7.00
CA SER A 229 4.54 13.21 -6.72
C SER A 229 5.59 13.25 -7.83
N PHE A 230 6.86 13.28 -7.44
CA PHE A 230 8.02 13.22 -8.31
C PHE A 230 8.85 12.00 -7.98
N ALA A 231 9.25 11.21 -8.98
CA ALA A 231 10.12 10.07 -8.83
C ALA A 231 11.30 10.18 -9.79
N LEU A 232 12.48 9.85 -9.27
CA LEU A 232 13.71 9.74 -10.03
C LEU A 232 14.30 8.35 -9.80
N ARG A 233 14.74 7.69 -10.86
CA ARG A 233 15.39 6.38 -10.81
C ARG A 233 16.54 6.33 -11.79
N GLY A 234 17.68 5.80 -11.34
CA GLY A 234 18.84 5.51 -12.17
C GLY A 234 19.23 4.05 -12.01
N VAL A 235 19.60 3.41 -13.11
CA VAL A 235 20.08 2.03 -13.13
C VAL A 235 21.32 1.97 -14.01
N ALA A 236 22.41 1.44 -13.46
CA ALA A 236 23.67 1.34 -14.15
C ALA A 236 24.36 0.00 -13.85
N PRO A 237 24.91 -0.69 -14.84
CA PRO A 237 25.81 -1.82 -14.60
C PRO A 237 27.13 -1.29 -14.04
N LEU A 238 27.61 -1.90 -12.97
CA LEU A 238 28.97 -1.67 -12.45
C LEU A 238 29.94 -2.68 -13.06
N THR A 239 29.44 -3.90 -13.29
CA THR A 239 30.11 -4.99 -14.01
C THR A 239 29.05 -5.74 -14.84
N PRO A 240 29.41 -6.71 -15.69
CA PRO A 240 28.42 -7.52 -16.40
C PRO A 240 27.38 -8.19 -15.49
N ASP A 241 27.77 -8.54 -14.26
CA ASP A 241 26.93 -9.28 -13.30
C ASP A 241 26.45 -8.41 -12.13
N ILE A 242 26.83 -7.15 -12.01
CA ILE A 242 26.47 -6.29 -10.88
C ILE A 242 25.81 -5.00 -11.38
N GLU A 243 24.60 -4.78 -10.92
CA GLU A 243 23.77 -3.62 -11.23
C GLU A 243 23.58 -2.73 -9.99
N LEU A 244 23.81 -1.43 -10.14
CA LEU A 244 23.48 -0.40 -9.15
C LEU A 244 22.17 0.27 -9.55
N GLN A 245 21.25 0.37 -8.61
CA GLN A 245 19.99 1.08 -8.73
C GLN A 245 19.90 2.17 -7.66
N ALA A 246 19.56 3.39 -8.06
CA ALA A 246 19.29 4.49 -7.17
C ALA A 246 17.85 4.99 -7.41
N ARG A 247 17.11 5.31 -6.36
CA ARG A 247 15.76 5.85 -6.44
C ARG A 247 15.54 6.98 -5.46
N GLY A 248 14.85 8.04 -5.92
CA GLY A 248 14.27 9.10 -5.12
C GLY A 248 12.77 9.20 -5.36
N LEU A 249 11.99 9.53 -4.34
CA LEU A 249 10.58 9.84 -4.40
C LEU A 249 10.31 11.05 -3.52
N ALA A 250 9.57 12.04 -4.01
CA ALA A 250 9.05 13.15 -3.22
C ALA A 250 7.57 13.34 -3.54
N TYR A 251 6.76 13.70 -2.54
CA TYR A 251 5.35 13.96 -2.74
C TYR A 251 4.81 14.94 -1.69
N ALA A 252 3.73 15.61 -2.06
CA ALA A 252 2.88 16.34 -1.13
C ALA A 252 1.42 16.18 -1.56
N ASP A 253 0.52 16.08 -0.59
CA ASP A 253 -0.90 15.85 -0.74
C ASP A 253 -1.65 16.70 0.28
N ALA A 254 -2.52 17.59 -0.19
CA ALA A 254 -3.35 18.46 0.62
C ALA A 254 -4.82 18.20 0.33
N ARG A 255 -5.65 18.07 1.37
CA ARG A 255 -7.08 17.76 1.25
C ARG A 255 -7.92 18.56 2.23
N THR A 256 -9.15 18.87 1.81
CA THR A 256 -10.21 19.35 2.69
C THR A 256 -11.31 18.30 2.72
N LEU A 257 -11.73 17.83 3.87
CA LEU A 257 -12.70 16.76 3.99
C LEU A 257 -13.90 17.17 4.83
N ARG A 258 -15.11 17.00 4.27
CA ARG A 258 -16.41 17.16 4.94
C ARG A 258 -16.78 18.58 5.33
N PHE A 259 -15.91 19.35 6.00
CA PHE A 259 -16.16 20.72 6.45
C PHE A 259 -15.09 21.69 5.96
N ALA A 260 -15.47 22.93 5.70
CA ALA A 260 -14.53 24.00 5.40
C ALA A 260 -13.51 24.15 6.54
N GLY A 261 -12.23 24.18 6.20
CA GLY A 261 -11.12 24.24 7.15
C GLY A 261 -10.75 22.89 7.79
N ALA A 262 -11.43 21.79 7.49
CA ALA A 262 -10.99 20.45 7.89
C ALA A 262 -9.89 19.97 6.94
N ASP A 263 -8.77 20.68 6.97
CA ASP A 263 -7.64 20.47 6.07
C ASP A 263 -6.66 19.44 6.64
N SER A 264 -6.12 18.61 5.77
CA SER A 264 -5.05 17.67 6.11
C SER A 264 -3.97 17.68 5.04
N THR A 265 -2.72 17.48 5.45
CA THR A 265 -1.59 17.37 4.56
C THR A 265 -0.79 16.11 4.85
N SER A 266 -0.22 15.50 3.81
CA SER A 266 0.75 14.42 3.93
C SER A 266 1.87 14.69 2.94
N SER A 267 3.11 14.69 3.40
CA SER A 267 4.26 14.88 2.54
C SER A 267 5.36 13.90 2.88
N GLY A 268 6.24 13.63 1.91
CA GLY A 268 7.33 12.71 2.13
C GLY A 268 8.42 12.78 1.08
N GLN A 269 9.59 12.30 1.51
CA GLN A 269 10.77 12.14 0.68
C GLN A 269 11.42 10.80 1.00
N ASP A 270 11.75 10.03 -0.05
CA ASP A 270 12.44 8.75 0.04
C ASP A 270 13.70 8.78 -0.81
N ALA A 271 14.74 8.13 -0.32
CA ALA A 271 15.92 7.78 -1.09
C ALA A 271 16.28 6.32 -0.84
N SER A 272 16.73 5.61 -1.86
CA SER A 272 17.24 4.25 -1.72
C SER A 272 18.35 3.94 -2.70
N LEU A 273 19.26 3.07 -2.27
CA LEU A 273 20.32 2.47 -3.09
C LEU A 273 20.18 0.95 -3.01
N ARG A 274 20.31 0.31 -4.15
CA ARG A 274 20.22 -1.15 -4.27
C ARG A 274 21.33 -1.65 -5.19
N LEU A 275 22.05 -2.67 -4.73
CA LEU A 275 23.00 -3.43 -5.52
C LEU A 275 22.42 -4.83 -5.76
N VAL A 276 22.46 -5.27 -7.01
CA VAL A 276 22.00 -6.61 -7.40
C VAL A 276 23.13 -7.32 -8.14
N GLY A 277 23.58 -8.42 -7.59
CA GLY A 277 24.56 -9.31 -8.22
C GLY A 277 23.89 -10.56 -8.75
N SER A 278 24.00 -10.85 -10.05
CA SER A 278 23.39 -11.99 -10.75
C SER A 278 24.38 -13.07 -11.18
N GLY A 279 25.65 -12.93 -10.82
CA GLY A 279 26.71 -13.87 -11.15
C GLY A 279 26.63 -15.20 -10.38
N HIS A 280 27.77 -15.90 -10.26
CA HIS A 280 27.85 -17.21 -9.60
C HIS A 280 27.33 -17.17 -8.15
N TRP A 281 27.71 -16.15 -7.39
CA TRP A 281 27.10 -15.78 -6.12
C TRP A 281 26.08 -14.67 -6.36
N GLN A 282 24.79 -15.00 -6.18
CA GLN A 282 23.76 -13.98 -6.31
C GLN A 282 23.60 -13.22 -4.98
N PHE A 283 23.44 -11.92 -5.06
CA PHE A 283 23.19 -11.10 -3.85
C PHE A 283 22.33 -9.89 -4.17
N GLU A 284 21.64 -9.41 -3.15
CA GLU A 284 20.90 -8.15 -3.18
C GLU A 284 21.20 -7.38 -1.89
N ALA A 285 21.71 -6.16 -2.02
CA ALA A 285 21.90 -5.23 -0.91
C ALA A 285 21.07 -3.98 -1.15
N LEU A 286 20.19 -3.64 -0.21
CA LEU A 286 19.30 -2.49 -0.26
C LEU A 286 19.49 -1.65 0.99
N THR A 287 19.53 -0.33 0.85
CA THR A 287 19.38 0.62 1.96
C THR A 287 18.41 1.73 1.56
N TYR A 288 17.70 2.31 2.54
CA TYR A 288 16.73 3.37 2.31
C TYR A 288 16.63 4.33 3.49
N LEU A 289 16.20 5.55 3.17
CA LEU A 289 15.82 6.59 4.12
C LEU A 289 14.49 7.20 3.69
N GLN A 290 13.62 7.49 4.66
CA GLN A 290 12.31 8.10 4.47
C GLN A 290 12.12 9.23 5.49
N ALA A 291 11.67 10.38 5.02
CA ALA A 291 11.20 11.48 5.86
C ALA A 291 9.73 11.73 5.54
N ARG A 292 8.89 11.85 6.55
CA ARG A 292 7.45 12.07 6.43
C ARG A 292 7.01 13.21 7.35
N ASP A 293 5.96 13.90 6.93
CA ASP A 293 5.20 14.79 7.82
C ASP A 293 3.71 14.71 7.51
N PHE A 294 2.91 14.79 8.55
CA PHE A 294 1.46 14.76 8.47
C PHE A 294 0.86 15.83 9.35
N SER A 295 -0.12 16.57 8.82
CA SER A 295 -0.93 17.51 9.59
C SER A 295 -2.43 17.28 9.37
N ASN A 296 -3.26 17.68 10.34
CA ASN A 296 -4.71 17.51 10.23
C ASN A 296 -5.47 18.47 11.15
N ILE A 297 -6.47 19.15 10.61
CA ILE A 297 -7.39 20.00 11.36
C ILE A 297 -8.73 19.28 11.51
N VAL A 298 -9.23 19.19 12.74
CA VAL A 298 -10.55 18.63 13.03
C VAL A 298 -11.52 19.77 13.33
N ILE A 299 -12.60 19.79 12.55
CA ILE A 299 -13.72 20.72 12.73
C ILE A 299 -14.85 19.99 13.46
N SER A 300 -15.43 20.62 14.49
CA SER A 300 -16.58 20.08 15.21
C SER A 300 -17.81 19.98 14.30
N ALA A 301 -18.51 18.85 14.36
CA ALA A 301 -19.75 18.65 13.61
C ALA A 301 -20.96 19.43 14.20
N THR A 302 -20.81 20.06 15.37
CA THR A 302 -21.88 20.79 16.05
C THR A 302 -21.65 22.30 16.07
N SER A 303 -20.43 22.74 16.40
CA SER A 303 -20.09 24.16 16.45
C SER A 303 -19.43 24.68 15.17
N PHE A 304 -19.01 23.79 14.26
CA PHE A 304 -18.28 24.10 13.04
C PHE A 304 -16.99 24.91 13.27
N ARG A 305 -16.45 24.81 14.47
CA ARG A 305 -15.17 25.42 14.85
C ARG A 305 -14.07 24.37 14.94
N LYS A 306 -12.84 24.83 14.81
CA LYS A 306 -11.66 24.00 15.02
C LYS A 306 -11.62 23.48 16.46
N THR A 307 -11.51 22.18 16.64
CA THR A 307 -11.39 21.50 17.95
C THR A 307 -10.02 20.88 18.15
N LEU A 308 -9.32 20.60 17.06
CA LEU A 308 -7.99 20.03 17.11
C LEU A 308 -7.18 20.51 15.90
N ASP A 309 -5.92 20.81 16.14
CA ASP A 309 -4.92 21.11 15.13
C ASP A 309 -3.70 20.23 15.38
N GLN A 310 -3.62 19.12 14.67
CA GLN A 310 -2.40 18.31 14.59
C GLN A 310 -1.46 19.02 13.64
N ARG A 311 -0.62 19.89 14.19
CA ARG A 311 0.20 20.85 13.44
C ARG A 311 1.27 20.20 12.59
N ALA A 312 1.86 19.11 13.09
CA ALA A 312 2.89 18.33 12.42
C ALA A 312 3.04 16.96 13.07
N THR A 313 3.49 16.00 12.29
CA THR A 313 3.92 14.67 12.77
C THR A 313 5.17 14.24 11.98
N PRO A 314 6.30 14.95 12.20
CA PRO A 314 7.55 14.55 11.56
C PRO A 314 7.94 13.13 12.01
N SER A 315 8.25 12.31 11.04
CA SER A 315 8.70 10.94 11.26
C SER A 315 9.78 10.54 10.26
N THR A 316 10.67 9.65 10.69
CA THR A 316 11.77 9.15 9.89
C THR A 316 11.79 7.64 9.95
N GLY A 317 11.87 7.01 8.77
CA GLY A 317 12.11 5.59 8.60
C GLY A 317 13.43 5.36 7.89
N TRP A 318 14.24 4.42 8.36
CA TRP A 318 15.42 3.97 7.64
C TRP A 318 15.66 2.50 7.86
N GLY A 319 16.31 1.88 6.92
CA GLY A 319 16.55 0.45 7.00
C GLY A 319 17.31 -0.08 5.80
N GLY A 320 17.39 -1.39 5.76
CA GLY A 320 18.04 -2.09 4.68
C GLY A 320 17.82 -3.59 4.72
N LYS A 321 18.32 -4.25 3.70
CA LYS A 321 18.29 -5.70 3.52
C LYS A 321 19.58 -6.14 2.81
N LEU A 322 20.14 -7.25 3.26
CA LEU A 322 21.13 -8.01 2.53
C LEU A 322 20.62 -9.43 2.35
N GLU A 323 20.57 -9.90 1.13
CA GLU A 323 20.24 -11.29 0.76
C GLU A 323 21.40 -11.87 -0.04
N LEU A 324 21.79 -13.09 0.28
CA LEU A 324 22.84 -13.86 -0.38
C LEU A 324 22.28 -15.21 -0.82
N ARG A 325 22.61 -15.62 -2.04
CA ARG A 325 22.26 -16.92 -2.61
C ARG A 325 23.55 -17.62 -3.09
N PRO A 326 24.09 -18.53 -2.28
CA PRO A 326 25.27 -19.32 -2.69
C PRO A 326 24.89 -20.30 -3.81
N PRO A 327 25.85 -20.64 -4.68
CA PRO A 327 25.64 -21.59 -5.78
C PRO A 327 25.62 -23.02 -5.24
N LEU A 328 24.44 -23.61 -5.06
CA LEU A 328 24.24 -24.98 -4.58
C LEU A 328 23.79 -25.95 -5.68
N GLY A 329 23.95 -25.54 -6.96
CA GLY A 329 23.47 -26.29 -8.12
C GLY A 329 22.03 -25.94 -8.52
N GLN A 330 21.53 -26.57 -9.60
CA GLN A 330 20.24 -26.17 -10.21
C GLN A 330 19.01 -26.59 -9.40
N ALA A 331 19.14 -27.62 -8.56
CA ALA A 331 18.00 -28.13 -7.78
C ALA A 331 17.78 -27.38 -6.46
N HIS A 332 18.70 -26.52 -6.06
CA HIS A 332 18.71 -25.90 -4.75
C HIS A 332 18.87 -24.39 -4.85
N VAL A 333 18.01 -23.64 -4.18
CA VAL A 333 18.17 -22.19 -3.98
C VAL A 333 18.12 -21.92 -2.49
N LEU A 334 19.28 -21.66 -1.89
CA LEU A 334 19.39 -21.21 -0.51
C LEU A 334 19.45 -19.69 -0.48
N ARG A 335 18.61 -19.08 0.35
CA ARG A 335 18.55 -17.65 0.59
C ARG A 335 18.94 -17.40 2.06
N LEU A 336 19.99 -16.66 2.28
CA LEU A 336 20.42 -16.21 3.60
C LEU A 336 20.30 -14.70 3.64
N GLY A 337 19.78 -14.14 4.70
CA GLY A 337 19.68 -12.69 4.73
C GLY A 337 19.49 -12.09 6.10
N ILE A 338 19.71 -10.79 6.12
CA ILE A 338 19.47 -9.89 7.24
C ILE A 338 18.70 -8.67 6.72
N ASP A 339 17.74 -8.21 7.49
CA ASP A 339 17.12 -6.90 7.28
C ASP A 339 16.98 -6.15 8.61
N TRP A 340 16.88 -4.84 8.52
CA TRP A 340 16.65 -3.99 9.69
C TRP A 340 15.76 -2.81 9.31
N ARG A 341 14.97 -2.35 10.28
CA ARG A 341 14.08 -1.19 10.15
C ARG A 341 14.09 -0.39 11.43
N VAL A 342 14.13 0.92 11.28
CA VAL A 342 13.98 1.87 12.39
C VAL A 342 12.95 2.89 12.00
N ALA A 343 11.99 3.15 12.86
CA ALA A 343 10.94 4.14 12.70
C ALA A 343 10.89 5.04 13.93
N THR A 344 11.09 6.33 13.75
CA THR A 344 10.99 7.36 14.80
C THR A 344 9.97 8.41 14.40
N GLY A 345 9.31 9.04 15.38
CA GLY A 345 8.43 10.15 15.08
C GLY A 345 7.85 10.79 16.33
N THR A 346 7.41 12.03 16.16
CA THR A 346 6.75 12.82 17.21
C THR A 346 5.58 13.60 16.62
N MET A 347 4.41 13.42 17.19
CA MET A 347 3.22 14.20 16.90
C MET A 347 3.14 15.44 17.78
N PHE A 348 2.74 16.58 17.19
CA PHE A 348 2.46 17.84 17.87
C PHE A 348 1.03 18.29 17.58
N GLU A 349 0.24 18.52 18.64
CA GLU A 349 -1.20 18.76 18.55
C GLU A 349 -1.64 19.84 19.50
N ASP A 350 -2.48 20.77 19.04
CA ASP A 350 -3.18 21.76 19.86
C ASP A 350 -4.68 21.42 19.89
N ALA A 351 -5.23 21.27 21.10
CA ALA A 351 -6.66 21.12 21.32
C ALA A 351 -7.33 22.48 21.55
N TYR A 352 -8.53 22.63 21.02
CA TYR A 352 -9.29 23.88 21.10
C TYR A 352 -10.68 23.66 21.72
N SER A 353 -11.18 24.65 22.39
CA SER A 353 -12.58 24.70 22.83
C SER A 353 -13.49 24.89 21.61
N GLY A 354 -14.41 23.99 21.38
CA GLY A 354 -15.43 24.14 20.33
C GLY A 354 -16.42 25.27 20.60
N ILE A 355 -16.43 25.88 21.81
CA ILE A 355 -17.28 26.98 22.19
C ILE A 355 -16.54 28.30 22.03
N THR A 356 -15.38 28.45 22.67
CA THR A 356 -14.62 29.71 22.69
C THR A 356 -13.63 29.88 21.56
N GLY A 357 -13.17 28.75 20.92
CA GLY A 357 -12.13 28.75 19.91
C GLY A 357 -10.72 28.94 20.46
N LEU A 358 -10.56 28.99 21.81
CA LEU A 358 -9.26 29.16 22.46
C LEU A 358 -8.57 27.81 22.63
N VAL A 359 -7.22 27.82 22.65
CA VAL A 359 -6.41 26.62 22.96
C VAL A 359 -6.73 26.17 24.39
N THR A 360 -6.99 24.87 24.53
CA THR A 360 -7.26 24.24 25.84
C THR A 360 -6.07 23.40 26.30
N ALA A 361 -5.37 22.75 25.35
CA ALA A 361 -4.21 21.93 25.65
C ALA A 361 -3.25 21.90 24.47
N ARG A 362 -1.96 21.64 24.75
CA ARG A 362 -0.95 21.30 23.75
C ARG A 362 -0.37 19.93 24.08
N ARG A 363 -0.31 19.07 23.06
CA ARG A 363 0.09 17.67 23.23
C ARG A 363 1.26 17.33 22.34
N SER A 364 2.11 16.43 22.82
CA SER A 364 3.11 15.73 22.03
C SER A 364 3.20 14.28 22.44
N ALA A 365 3.37 13.39 21.46
CA ALA A 365 3.50 11.96 21.68
C ALA A 365 4.45 11.37 20.66
N GLY A 366 5.29 10.40 21.06
CA GLY A 366 6.24 9.81 20.14
C GLY A 366 7.09 8.72 20.77
N GLY A 367 8.08 8.27 19.99
CA GLY A 367 8.99 7.22 20.38
C GLY A 367 9.76 6.66 19.20
N GLN A 368 10.30 5.47 19.36
CA GLN A 368 11.03 4.75 18.32
C GLN A 368 10.67 3.27 18.36
N ASN A 369 10.40 2.69 17.19
CA ASN A 369 10.34 1.26 16.92
C ASN A 369 11.57 0.84 16.12
N SER A 370 12.13 -0.33 16.41
CA SER A 370 13.16 -0.92 15.58
C SER A 370 13.05 -2.45 15.59
N ASP A 371 13.39 -3.06 14.46
CA ASP A 371 13.55 -4.50 14.32
C ASP A 371 14.75 -4.83 13.44
N ILE A 372 15.39 -5.96 13.76
CA ILE A 372 16.42 -6.57 12.96
C ILE A 372 16.11 -8.05 12.85
N GLY A 373 16.04 -8.58 11.64
CA GLY A 373 15.69 -9.96 11.36
C GLY A 373 16.79 -10.68 10.60
N LEU A 374 17.03 -11.93 11.00
CA LEU A 374 17.87 -12.88 10.30
C LEU A 374 16.98 -13.97 9.72
N PHE A 375 17.19 -14.33 8.46
CA PHE A 375 16.42 -15.40 7.82
C PHE A 375 17.29 -16.35 7.02
N ALA A 376 16.86 -17.59 6.96
CA ALA A 376 17.35 -18.61 6.03
C ALA A 376 16.15 -19.30 5.38
N GLU A 377 16.17 -19.45 4.08
CA GLU A 377 15.13 -20.14 3.31
C GLU A 377 15.76 -20.97 2.22
N HIS A 378 15.27 -22.19 2.08
CA HIS A 378 15.77 -23.14 1.09
C HIS A 378 14.63 -23.67 0.23
N ASP A 379 14.79 -23.56 -1.07
CA ASP A 379 13.95 -24.22 -2.06
C ASP A 379 14.69 -25.42 -2.62
N TRP A 380 14.00 -26.54 -2.69
CA TRP A 380 14.50 -27.79 -3.23
C TRP A 380 13.58 -28.30 -4.31
N THR A 381 14.09 -28.39 -5.55
CA THR A 381 13.35 -28.87 -6.73
C THR A 381 13.71 -30.32 -7.02
N LEU A 382 12.73 -31.20 -6.90
CA LEU A 382 12.80 -32.65 -7.08
C LEU A 382 11.90 -33.06 -8.23
N GLY A 383 12.36 -32.90 -9.45
CA GLY A 383 11.55 -33.16 -10.64
C GLY A 383 10.27 -32.32 -10.66
N PRO A 384 9.06 -32.93 -10.55
CA PRO A 384 7.81 -32.18 -10.56
C PRO A 384 7.49 -31.50 -9.22
N VAL A 385 8.25 -31.78 -8.15
CA VAL A 385 8.00 -31.30 -6.80
C VAL A 385 8.99 -30.20 -6.43
N THR A 386 8.51 -29.07 -5.92
CA THR A 386 9.34 -28.05 -5.28
C THR A 386 8.92 -27.91 -3.82
N LEU A 387 9.87 -28.04 -2.92
CA LEU A 387 9.70 -27.85 -1.48
C LEU A 387 10.38 -26.56 -1.06
N THR A 388 9.76 -25.82 -0.16
CA THR A 388 10.32 -24.63 0.49
C THR A 388 10.29 -24.82 1.99
N ALA A 389 11.39 -24.46 2.67
CA ALA A 389 11.44 -24.35 4.11
C ALA A 389 12.22 -23.09 4.50
N GLY A 390 11.66 -22.28 5.37
CA GLY A 390 12.27 -21.04 5.83
C GLY A 390 12.08 -20.81 7.33
N LEU A 391 13.10 -20.24 7.96
CA LEU A 391 13.09 -19.83 9.36
C LEU A 391 13.61 -18.39 9.46
N ARG A 392 13.03 -17.62 10.39
CA ARG A 392 13.40 -16.24 10.65
C ARG A 392 13.32 -15.94 12.15
N GLY A 393 14.30 -15.18 12.66
CA GLY A 393 14.29 -14.63 14.01
C GLY A 393 14.39 -13.11 13.95
N ASP A 394 13.47 -12.41 14.62
CA ASP A 394 13.40 -10.95 14.68
C ASP A 394 13.68 -10.46 16.11
N ARG A 395 14.65 -9.58 16.26
CA ARG A 395 14.90 -8.82 17.49
C ARG A 395 14.24 -7.46 17.38
N TRP A 396 13.14 -7.25 18.11
CA TRP A 396 12.42 -5.99 18.11
C TRP A 396 12.70 -5.16 19.38
N ARG A 397 12.56 -3.84 19.26
CA ARG A 397 12.66 -2.89 20.37
C ARG A 397 11.67 -1.73 20.17
N VAL A 398 11.07 -1.28 21.27
CA VAL A 398 10.26 -0.07 21.39
C VAL A 398 10.87 0.78 22.48
N THR A 399 11.33 1.98 22.18
CA THR A 399 12.10 2.83 23.08
C THR A 399 11.68 4.28 23.05
N GLY A 400 11.97 5.02 24.10
CA GLY A 400 11.74 6.47 24.18
C GLY A 400 10.28 6.87 24.08
N GLY A 401 9.32 5.97 24.39
CA GLY A 401 7.89 6.26 24.31
C GLY A 401 7.47 7.33 25.31
N PHE A 402 6.68 8.32 24.84
CA PHE A 402 6.16 9.38 25.71
C PHE A 402 4.81 9.92 25.25
N PHE A 403 4.06 10.50 26.20
CA PHE A 403 2.92 11.38 25.97
C PHE A 403 3.00 12.56 26.95
N ARG A 404 3.02 13.78 26.44
CA ARG A 404 3.07 15.00 27.22
C ARG A 404 1.90 15.91 26.85
N GLU A 405 1.23 16.48 27.87
CA GLU A 405 0.20 17.50 27.69
C GLU A 405 0.50 18.71 28.59
N THR A 406 0.29 19.91 28.06
CA THR A 406 0.26 21.16 28.81
C THR A 406 -1.09 21.83 28.61
N ASN A 407 -1.58 22.54 29.63
CA ASN A 407 -2.76 23.39 29.49
C ASN A 407 -2.47 24.67 28.67
N ALA A 408 -3.47 25.51 28.47
CA ALA A 408 -3.34 26.78 27.74
C ALA A 408 -2.26 27.72 28.31
N ALA A 409 -2.05 27.70 29.61
CA ALA A 409 -1.03 28.51 30.31
C ALA A 409 0.38 27.92 30.25
N GLY A 410 0.56 26.75 29.59
CA GLY A 410 1.86 26.08 29.47
C GLY A 410 2.22 25.19 30.68
N VAL A 411 1.34 25.06 31.67
CA VAL A 411 1.55 24.19 32.84
C VAL A 411 1.39 22.73 32.39
N VAL A 412 2.34 21.88 32.74
CA VAL A 412 2.32 20.44 32.44
C VAL A 412 1.21 19.77 33.22
N THR A 413 0.24 19.16 32.50
CA THR A 413 -0.88 18.40 33.08
C THR A 413 -0.64 16.89 33.04
N ILE A 414 0.05 16.42 31.97
CA ILE A 414 0.44 15.02 31.81
C ILE A 414 1.89 14.97 31.33
N ASN A 415 2.69 14.07 31.88
CA ASN A 415 4.07 13.82 31.45
C ASN A 415 4.41 12.33 31.63
N ASN A 416 3.85 11.51 30.76
CA ASN A 416 4.08 10.07 30.79
C ASN A 416 5.34 9.72 30.01
N ARG A 417 6.21 8.92 30.61
CA ARG A 417 7.33 8.21 30.01
C ARG A 417 7.05 6.73 30.11
N PHE A 418 7.07 6.05 28.98
CA PHE A 418 6.77 4.62 28.95
C PHE A 418 8.06 3.79 28.97
N ALA A 419 8.00 2.65 29.66
CA ALA A 419 9.16 1.75 29.74
C ALA A 419 9.57 1.23 28.37
N ASN A 420 10.87 1.14 28.13
CA ASN A 420 11.41 0.49 26.95
C ASN A 420 11.08 -0.99 26.97
N ARG A 421 10.73 -1.54 25.81
CA ARG A 421 10.41 -2.96 25.64
C ARG A 421 11.24 -3.54 24.51
N ALA A 422 11.59 -4.81 24.64
CA ALA A 422 12.31 -5.54 23.60
C ALA A 422 12.00 -7.04 23.72
N GLY A 423 12.13 -7.76 22.63
CA GLY A 423 11.90 -9.20 22.61
C GLY A 423 12.41 -9.85 21.35
N TRP A 424 12.29 -11.16 21.31
CA TRP A 424 12.51 -11.97 20.12
C TRP A 424 11.19 -12.55 19.63
N GLU A 425 11.03 -12.59 18.32
CA GLU A 425 9.94 -13.26 17.64
C GLU A 425 10.52 -14.24 16.62
N TRP A 426 9.96 -15.43 16.58
CA TRP A 426 10.33 -16.44 15.61
C TRP A 426 9.20 -16.65 14.63
N SER A 427 9.51 -16.73 13.36
CA SER A 427 8.57 -17.05 12.30
C SER A 427 9.17 -18.06 11.34
N GLY A 428 8.31 -18.88 10.76
CA GLY A 428 8.72 -19.87 9.79
C GLY A 428 7.71 -19.98 8.68
N ARG A 429 8.14 -20.53 7.55
CA ARG A 429 7.26 -20.87 6.45
C ARG A 429 7.71 -22.13 5.74
N GLY A 430 6.75 -22.87 5.22
CA GLY A 430 6.95 -24.03 4.38
C GLY A 430 6.05 -24.00 3.18
N GLY A 431 6.51 -24.49 2.06
CA GLY A 431 5.78 -24.51 0.81
C GLY A 431 5.98 -25.81 0.06
N LEU A 432 4.94 -26.23 -0.65
CA LEU A 432 4.95 -27.38 -1.56
C LEU A 432 4.29 -26.97 -2.87
N VAL A 433 4.96 -27.25 -3.97
CA VAL A 433 4.37 -27.18 -5.32
C VAL A 433 4.57 -28.53 -5.98
N VAL A 434 3.50 -29.11 -6.49
CA VAL A 434 3.52 -30.36 -7.26
C VAL A 434 2.97 -30.08 -8.66
N ARG A 435 3.81 -30.15 -9.69
CA ARG A 435 3.40 -30.08 -11.08
C ARG A 435 2.92 -31.45 -11.52
N VAL A 436 1.60 -31.64 -11.50
CA VAL A 436 0.97 -32.92 -11.88
C VAL A 436 1.19 -33.19 -13.38
N ASP A 437 1.02 -32.14 -14.18
CA ASP A 437 1.31 -32.10 -15.60
C ASP A 437 1.64 -30.64 -16.01
N PRO A 438 1.96 -30.35 -17.29
CA PRO A 438 2.25 -28.99 -17.76
C PRO A 438 1.11 -27.98 -17.53
N ALA A 439 -0.14 -28.45 -17.42
CA ALA A 439 -1.30 -27.59 -17.25
C ALA A 439 -1.75 -27.46 -15.79
N LEU A 440 -1.43 -28.41 -14.90
CA LEU A 440 -1.95 -28.47 -13.55
C LEU A 440 -0.85 -28.50 -12.50
N ALA A 441 -0.85 -27.52 -11.62
CA ALA A 441 -0.03 -27.48 -10.42
C ALA A 441 -0.91 -27.46 -9.15
N LEU A 442 -0.55 -28.29 -8.18
CA LEU A 442 -1.10 -28.25 -6.82
C LEU A 442 -0.12 -27.53 -5.91
N ARG A 443 -0.62 -26.75 -4.97
CA ARG A 443 0.20 -26.02 -4.03
C ARG A 443 -0.35 -26.09 -2.61
N GLY A 444 0.57 -26.01 -1.64
CA GLY A 444 0.24 -25.92 -0.23
C GLY A 444 1.29 -25.12 0.50
N ALA A 445 0.89 -24.36 1.50
CA ALA A 445 1.82 -23.58 2.30
C ALA A 445 1.36 -23.46 3.76
N LEU A 446 2.36 -23.38 4.64
CA LEU A 446 2.25 -23.02 6.05
C LEU A 446 3.13 -21.80 6.27
N TYR A 447 2.67 -20.85 7.09
CA TYR A 447 3.44 -19.64 7.31
C TYR A 447 3.08 -18.95 8.63
N SER A 448 4.05 -18.23 9.16
CA SER A 448 3.86 -17.33 10.29
C SER A 448 4.51 -15.99 10.02
N GLY A 449 4.07 -14.96 10.75
CA GLY A 449 4.57 -13.61 10.56
C GLY A 449 4.22 -12.72 11.75
N LEU A 450 4.79 -11.52 11.77
CA LEU A 450 4.58 -10.58 12.86
C LEU A 450 4.41 -9.14 12.34
N ARG A 451 3.74 -8.32 13.16
CA ARG A 451 3.69 -6.87 13.04
C ARG A 451 3.87 -6.21 14.40
N LEU A 452 4.76 -5.23 14.47
CA LEU A 452 4.91 -4.36 15.63
C LEU A 452 3.78 -3.32 15.64
N PRO A 453 3.20 -2.98 16.81
CA PRO A 453 2.33 -1.83 16.96
C PRO A 453 3.04 -0.54 16.53
N THR A 454 2.36 0.36 15.83
CA THR A 454 2.92 1.64 15.41
C THR A 454 3.03 2.64 16.56
N LEU A 455 3.84 3.69 16.41
CA LEU A 455 3.96 4.75 17.42
C LEU A 455 2.61 5.45 17.68
N ASN A 456 1.79 5.62 16.62
CA ASN A 456 0.43 6.11 16.74
C ASN A 456 -0.46 5.20 17.60
N GLU A 457 -0.39 3.88 17.43
CA GLU A 457 -1.17 2.92 18.21
C GLU A 457 -0.75 2.90 19.69
N LEU A 458 0.54 3.03 19.95
CA LEU A 458 1.11 2.96 21.29
C LEU A 458 0.89 4.24 22.11
N TYR A 459 1.00 5.42 21.48
CA TYR A 459 1.19 6.66 22.27
C TYR A 459 0.22 7.79 21.96
N ARG A 460 -0.50 7.76 20.82
CA ARG A 460 -1.40 8.85 20.43
C ARG A 460 -2.87 8.51 20.65
N PRO A 461 -3.59 9.11 21.63
CA PRO A 461 -5.05 9.08 21.65
C PRO A 461 -5.60 9.97 20.53
N PHE A 462 -6.80 9.67 20.01
CA PHE A 462 -7.46 10.50 19.01
C PHE A 462 -8.97 10.50 19.20
N THR A 463 -9.63 11.56 18.70
CA THR A 463 -11.09 11.69 18.74
C THR A 463 -11.62 11.90 17.33
N VAL A 464 -12.53 11.03 16.93
CA VAL A 464 -13.43 11.25 15.79
C VAL A 464 -14.82 11.42 16.39
N PHE A 465 -15.20 12.68 16.57
CA PHE A 465 -16.40 13.04 17.34
C PHE A 465 -17.61 12.20 16.96
N PRO A 466 -18.36 11.72 17.95
CA PRO A 466 -18.19 11.92 19.40
C PRO A 466 -17.24 10.91 20.08
N VAL A 467 -16.65 9.96 19.36
CA VAL A 467 -15.89 8.83 19.91
C VAL A 467 -14.42 9.17 20.10
N THR A 468 -13.93 9.04 21.34
CA THR A 468 -12.51 9.09 21.67
C THR A 468 -11.91 7.70 21.73
N THR A 469 -10.75 7.49 21.08
CA THR A 469 -9.97 6.24 21.15
C THR A 469 -8.70 6.51 21.93
N ARG A 470 -8.51 5.81 23.05
CA ARG A 470 -7.28 5.84 23.86
C ARG A 470 -6.17 5.06 23.20
N ALA A 471 -4.96 5.56 23.33
CA ALA A 471 -3.74 4.82 23.01
C ALA A 471 -3.43 3.79 24.12
N ASN A 472 -2.60 2.79 23.77
CA ASN A 472 -2.19 1.78 24.73
C ASN A 472 -0.71 1.42 24.53
N ALA A 473 0.15 1.91 25.42
CA ALA A 473 1.59 1.63 25.39
C ALA A 473 1.94 0.16 25.67
N GLY A 474 1.00 -0.62 26.22
CA GLY A 474 1.15 -2.03 26.53
C GLY A 474 0.83 -3.00 25.38
N LEU A 475 0.47 -2.51 24.19
CA LEU A 475 0.12 -3.38 23.06
C LEU A 475 1.25 -4.39 22.75
N ALA A 476 0.88 -5.67 22.65
CA ALA A 476 1.74 -6.74 22.19
C ALA A 476 1.83 -6.77 20.66
N ASN A 477 2.84 -7.43 20.12
CA ASN A 477 2.97 -7.67 18.69
C ASN A 477 1.84 -8.57 18.18
N GLU A 478 1.34 -8.27 16.98
CA GLU A 478 0.44 -9.17 16.27
C GLU A 478 1.24 -10.34 15.68
N ARG A 479 0.71 -11.55 15.80
CA ARG A 479 1.34 -12.78 15.29
C ARG A 479 0.37 -13.52 14.37
N LEU A 480 0.78 -13.69 13.11
CA LEU A 480 0.06 -14.53 12.16
C LEU A 480 0.52 -15.97 12.26
N PHE A 481 -0.42 -16.89 12.21
CA PHE A 481 -0.23 -18.26 11.77
C PHE A 481 -1.29 -18.59 10.73
N GLY A 482 -0.89 -19.18 9.60
CA GLY A 482 -1.81 -19.51 8.53
C GLY A 482 -1.36 -20.71 7.73
N PHE A 483 -2.32 -21.32 7.06
CA PHE A 483 -2.08 -22.34 6.05
C PHE A 483 -3.02 -22.15 4.86
N GLU A 484 -2.58 -22.64 3.71
CA GLU A 484 -3.36 -22.61 2.49
C GLU A 484 -3.08 -23.84 1.62
N ALA A 485 -4.07 -24.20 0.84
CA ALA A 485 -3.97 -25.19 -0.22
C ALA A 485 -4.65 -24.64 -1.48
N GLY A 486 -4.09 -24.92 -2.63
CA GLY A 486 -4.66 -24.43 -3.88
C GLY A 486 -4.22 -25.22 -5.09
N LEU A 487 -4.84 -24.85 -6.20
CA LEU A 487 -4.50 -25.37 -7.52
C LEU A 487 -4.37 -24.21 -8.52
N ASP A 488 -3.46 -24.35 -9.44
CA ASP A 488 -3.33 -23.52 -10.64
C ASP A 488 -3.50 -24.41 -11.87
N TRP A 489 -4.52 -24.11 -12.68
CA TRP A 489 -4.81 -24.83 -13.91
C TRP A 489 -4.67 -23.92 -15.12
N THR A 490 -3.75 -24.26 -16.01
CA THR A 490 -3.39 -23.49 -17.21
C THR A 490 -3.39 -24.43 -18.42
N PRO A 491 -4.60 -24.87 -18.89
CA PRO A 491 -4.69 -25.86 -19.99
C PRO A 491 -4.18 -25.32 -21.31
N SER A 492 -4.05 -24.01 -21.43
CA SER A 492 -3.46 -23.32 -22.57
C SER A 492 -2.88 -21.98 -22.12
N PRO A 493 -1.99 -21.35 -22.91
CA PRO A 493 -1.52 -19.99 -22.62
C PRO A 493 -2.64 -18.93 -22.56
N ALA A 494 -3.81 -19.26 -23.10
CA ALA A 494 -4.97 -18.38 -23.17
C ALA A 494 -5.88 -18.47 -21.95
N LEU A 495 -5.77 -19.50 -21.11
CA LEU A 495 -6.67 -19.72 -19.97
C LEU A 495 -5.90 -20.13 -18.72
N ARG A 496 -6.11 -19.38 -17.64
CA ARG A 496 -5.58 -19.70 -16.30
C ARG A 496 -6.69 -19.58 -15.27
N LEU A 497 -6.86 -20.61 -14.46
CA LEU A 497 -7.70 -20.66 -13.28
C LEU A 497 -6.84 -20.93 -12.06
N SER A 498 -7.07 -20.17 -10.98
CA SER A 498 -6.45 -20.35 -9.67
C SER A 498 -7.53 -20.46 -8.61
N VAL A 499 -7.41 -21.46 -7.74
CA VAL A 499 -8.31 -21.67 -6.59
C VAL A 499 -7.46 -21.83 -5.35
N THR A 500 -7.78 -21.11 -4.27
CA THR A 500 -7.08 -21.21 -2.99
C THR A 500 -8.08 -21.27 -1.86
N ALA A 501 -7.95 -22.26 -0.99
CA ALA A 501 -8.58 -22.28 0.32
C ALA A 501 -7.55 -21.95 1.39
N PHE A 502 -7.92 -21.16 2.40
CA PHE A 502 -7.01 -20.70 3.45
C PHE A 502 -7.68 -20.63 4.83
N ASP A 503 -6.86 -20.73 5.86
CA ASP A 503 -7.21 -20.44 7.26
C ASP A 503 -6.06 -19.65 7.90
N ASN A 504 -6.32 -18.39 8.26
CA ASN A 504 -5.37 -17.46 8.85
C ASN A 504 -5.86 -17.03 10.23
N ARG A 505 -4.97 -17.04 11.22
CA ARG A 505 -5.25 -16.58 12.58
C ARG A 505 -4.19 -15.56 13.00
N VAL A 506 -4.63 -14.33 13.27
CA VAL A 506 -3.77 -13.26 13.83
C VAL A 506 -4.02 -13.17 15.31
N SER A 507 -3.13 -13.70 16.11
CA SER A 507 -3.17 -13.61 17.58
C SER A 507 -2.70 -12.23 18.04
N ASN A 508 -3.20 -11.78 19.21
CA ASN A 508 -2.98 -10.43 19.73
C ASN A 508 -3.36 -9.32 18.72
N ALA A 509 -4.40 -9.53 17.93
CA ALA A 509 -4.80 -8.57 16.91
C ALA A 509 -5.18 -7.22 17.55
N VAL A 510 -4.59 -6.13 17.04
CA VAL A 510 -4.86 -4.79 17.55
C VAL A 510 -6.20 -4.31 17.00
N ALA A 511 -7.14 -3.99 17.90
CA ALA A 511 -8.47 -3.47 17.58
C ALA A 511 -8.80 -2.22 18.40
N ASN A 512 -9.71 -1.39 17.88
CA ASN A 512 -10.30 -0.29 18.64
C ASN A 512 -11.52 -0.83 19.39
N VAL A 513 -11.34 -1.23 20.64
CA VAL A 513 -12.36 -1.89 21.46
C VAL A 513 -13.22 -0.86 22.17
N THR A 514 -14.52 -0.93 21.99
CA THR A 514 -15.48 -0.09 22.72
C THR A 514 -15.50 -0.48 24.20
N ILE A 515 -15.16 0.45 25.08
CA ILE A 515 -15.06 0.28 26.54
C ILE A 515 -16.06 1.12 27.32
N GLY A 516 -16.83 1.94 26.63
CA GLY A 516 -17.86 2.82 27.21
C GLY A 516 -18.54 3.68 26.15
N THR A 517 -19.53 4.46 26.55
CA THR A 517 -20.23 5.38 25.66
C THR A 517 -19.23 6.38 25.06
N ASN A 518 -19.13 6.43 23.73
CA ASN A 518 -18.20 7.29 22.99
C ASN A 518 -16.72 7.11 23.39
N LEU A 519 -16.36 5.96 23.94
CA LEU A 519 -15.02 5.68 24.40
C LEU A 519 -14.54 4.32 23.92
N ARG A 520 -13.44 4.33 23.20
CA ARG A 520 -12.69 3.15 22.75
C ARG A 520 -11.28 3.17 23.31
N GLU A 521 -10.65 2.02 23.28
CA GLU A 521 -9.23 1.85 23.59
C GLU A 521 -8.61 0.89 22.57
N ARG A 522 -7.38 1.17 22.17
CA ARG A 522 -6.62 0.19 21.38
C ARG A 522 -6.21 -0.96 22.29
N ARG A 523 -6.66 -2.15 21.95
CA ARG A 523 -6.39 -3.37 22.71
C ARG A 523 -5.99 -4.50 21.78
N ASN A 524 -5.23 -5.43 22.29
CA ASN A 524 -5.09 -6.73 21.66
C ASN A 524 -6.35 -7.54 22.02
N VAL A 525 -7.09 -7.99 21.01
CA VAL A 525 -8.06 -9.07 21.16
C VAL A 525 -7.31 -10.41 21.06
N ASP A 526 -7.92 -11.50 21.52
CA ASP A 526 -7.24 -12.81 21.56
C ASP A 526 -6.77 -13.21 20.17
N ALA A 527 -7.67 -13.12 19.17
CA ALA A 527 -7.29 -13.24 17.77
C ALA A 527 -8.35 -12.65 16.81
N ILE A 528 -7.95 -12.53 15.54
CA ILE A 528 -8.84 -12.48 14.37
C ILE A 528 -8.53 -13.73 13.54
N ARG A 529 -9.54 -14.58 13.30
CA ARG A 529 -9.43 -15.75 12.43
C ARG A 529 -10.23 -15.51 11.16
N ALA A 530 -9.59 -15.75 10.00
CA ALA A 530 -10.21 -15.59 8.69
C ALA A 530 -10.01 -16.87 7.89
N ARG A 531 -11.12 -17.47 7.46
CA ARG A 531 -11.16 -18.65 6.60
C ARG A 531 -11.86 -18.29 5.30
N GLY A 532 -11.41 -18.86 4.20
CA GLY A 532 -12.06 -18.52 2.95
C GLY A 532 -11.57 -19.28 1.75
N VAL A 533 -12.19 -18.92 0.63
CA VAL A 533 -11.83 -19.40 -0.70
C VAL A 533 -11.63 -18.20 -1.63
N GLU A 534 -10.56 -18.24 -2.38
CA GLU A 534 -10.20 -17.23 -3.39
C GLU A 534 -10.15 -17.90 -4.76
N LEU A 535 -10.78 -17.24 -5.75
CA LEU A 535 -10.77 -17.67 -7.15
C LEU A 535 -10.13 -16.57 -8.00
N GLY A 536 -9.29 -16.96 -8.95
CA GLY A 536 -8.73 -16.09 -9.98
C GLY A 536 -8.91 -16.74 -11.34
N LEU A 537 -9.40 -15.98 -12.32
CA LEU A 537 -9.59 -16.41 -13.70
C LEU A 537 -8.98 -15.37 -14.63
N SER A 538 -8.10 -15.80 -15.52
CA SER A 538 -7.64 -15.00 -16.65
C SER A 538 -7.86 -15.78 -17.94
N ALA A 539 -8.50 -15.14 -18.91
CA ALA A 539 -8.77 -15.74 -20.23
C ALA A 539 -8.42 -14.74 -21.34
N ARG A 540 -7.88 -15.22 -22.45
CA ARG A 540 -7.57 -14.43 -23.63
C ARG A 540 -8.02 -15.15 -24.88
N THR A 541 -8.71 -14.46 -25.77
CA THR A 541 -9.10 -15.01 -27.07
C THR A 541 -9.01 -13.91 -28.13
N GLY A 542 -8.10 -14.06 -29.08
CA GLY A 542 -7.81 -12.99 -30.04
C GLY A 542 -7.49 -11.66 -29.35
N ASN A 543 -8.30 -10.67 -29.63
CA ASN A 543 -8.16 -9.29 -29.11
C ASN A 543 -8.92 -9.03 -27.80
N ILE A 544 -9.53 -10.05 -27.21
CA ILE A 544 -10.33 -9.93 -25.98
C ILE A 544 -9.58 -10.59 -24.83
N SER A 545 -9.52 -9.92 -23.70
CA SER A 545 -9.03 -10.48 -22.43
C SER A 545 -10.07 -10.32 -21.33
N PHE A 546 -10.19 -11.33 -20.49
CA PHE A 546 -11.02 -11.33 -19.30
C PHE A 546 -10.14 -11.65 -18.08
N ASP A 547 -10.25 -10.84 -17.04
CA ASP A 547 -9.64 -11.06 -15.75
C ASP A 547 -10.72 -10.96 -14.66
N GLY A 548 -10.91 -12.03 -13.90
CA GLY A 548 -11.88 -12.09 -12.82
C GLY A 548 -11.24 -12.55 -11.51
N SER A 549 -11.74 -12.05 -10.39
CA SER A 549 -11.36 -12.54 -9.07
C SER A 549 -12.56 -12.51 -8.12
N LEU A 550 -12.58 -13.47 -7.20
CA LEU A 550 -13.60 -13.58 -6.15
C LEU A 550 -12.92 -14.04 -4.87
N ALA A 551 -13.30 -13.42 -3.74
CA ALA A 551 -12.92 -13.85 -2.42
C ALA A 551 -14.19 -13.97 -1.56
N TRP A 552 -14.42 -15.16 -1.02
CA TRP A 552 -15.37 -15.39 0.06
C TRP A 552 -14.59 -15.65 1.35
N THR A 553 -14.87 -14.89 2.42
CA THR A 553 -14.10 -14.94 3.66
C THR A 553 -15.03 -14.84 4.88
N ASP A 554 -15.03 -15.86 5.72
CA ASP A 554 -15.60 -15.80 7.07
C ASP A 554 -14.50 -15.38 8.05
N ALA A 555 -14.54 -14.12 8.47
CA ALA A 555 -13.61 -13.54 9.43
C ALA A 555 -14.32 -13.32 10.77
N ARG A 556 -13.73 -13.81 11.87
CA ARG A 556 -14.27 -13.72 13.23
C ARG A 556 -13.24 -13.23 14.21
N VAL A 557 -13.69 -12.40 15.14
CA VAL A 557 -12.91 -11.98 16.31
C VAL A 557 -13.05 -13.05 17.38
N GLU A 558 -11.92 -13.51 17.91
CA GLU A 558 -11.85 -14.29 19.13
C GLU A 558 -11.48 -13.30 20.25
N ALA A 559 -12.32 -13.19 21.29
CA ALA A 559 -12.13 -12.21 22.34
C ALA A 559 -12.66 -12.71 23.68
N SER A 560 -11.91 -12.39 24.75
CA SER A 560 -12.24 -12.74 26.14
C SER A 560 -12.11 -11.52 27.06
N GLY A 561 -12.40 -11.71 28.33
CA GLY A 561 -12.25 -10.70 29.37
C GLY A 561 -13.02 -9.42 29.02
N THR A 562 -12.35 -8.28 29.08
CA THR A 562 -12.96 -6.96 28.82
C THR A 562 -13.35 -6.75 27.35
N SER A 563 -12.87 -7.57 26.44
CA SER A 563 -13.21 -7.55 25.00
C SER A 563 -14.23 -8.62 24.61
N ALA A 564 -14.76 -9.40 25.55
CA ALA A 564 -15.67 -10.55 25.30
C ALA A 564 -16.90 -10.18 24.47
N ALA A 565 -17.39 -8.94 24.52
CA ALA A 565 -18.48 -8.45 23.68
C ALA A 565 -18.20 -8.52 22.16
N LEU A 566 -16.92 -8.64 21.78
CA LEU A 566 -16.48 -8.75 20.38
C LEU A 566 -16.39 -10.19 19.91
N ASN A 567 -16.50 -11.17 20.82
CA ASN A 567 -16.32 -12.58 20.47
C ASN A 567 -17.33 -13.01 19.39
N ASP A 568 -16.85 -13.77 18.41
CA ASP A 568 -17.60 -14.24 17.22
C ASP A 568 -18.17 -13.14 16.32
N ARG A 569 -17.81 -11.88 16.55
CA ARG A 569 -18.19 -10.79 15.65
C ARG A 569 -17.25 -10.70 14.44
N ARG A 570 -17.80 -10.24 13.33
CA ARG A 570 -16.99 -9.91 12.14
C ARG A 570 -16.16 -8.66 12.45
N PRO A 571 -14.85 -8.63 12.10
CA PRO A 571 -14.05 -7.42 12.24
C PRO A 571 -14.68 -6.24 11.46
N ALA A 572 -14.53 -5.03 12.00
CA ALA A 572 -15.03 -3.82 11.34
C ALA A 572 -14.48 -3.69 9.91
N GLN A 573 -15.30 -3.19 9.01
CA GLN A 573 -14.98 -2.88 7.61
C GLN A 573 -14.43 -4.07 6.79
N THR A 574 -14.83 -5.27 7.12
CA THR A 574 -14.48 -6.49 6.37
C THR A 574 -15.74 -7.07 5.71
N PRO A 575 -15.78 -7.17 4.36
CA PRO A 575 -16.86 -7.85 3.66
C PRO A 575 -16.66 -9.37 3.72
N GLU A 576 -17.73 -10.10 3.62
CA GLU A 576 -17.73 -11.56 3.47
C GLU A 576 -17.45 -11.98 2.02
N LEU A 577 -17.97 -11.19 1.07
CA LEU A 577 -17.79 -11.40 -0.35
C LEU A 577 -17.20 -10.15 -1.00
N ALA A 578 -16.15 -10.34 -1.78
CA ALA A 578 -15.63 -9.35 -2.69
C ALA A 578 -15.36 -10.01 -4.05
N ALA A 579 -15.72 -9.34 -5.13
CA ALA A 579 -15.52 -9.82 -6.48
C ALA A 579 -15.13 -8.67 -7.41
N SER A 580 -14.33 -8.97 -8.42
CA SER A 580 -14.01 -8.05 -9.51
C SER A 580 -13.93 -8.80 -10.83
N ALA A 581 -14.28 -8.13 -11.92
CA ALA A 581 -14.15 -8.65 -13.27
C ALA A 581 -13.78 -7.49 -14.20
N THR A 582 -12.83 -7.71 -15.10
CA THR A 582 -12.46 -6.76 -16.14
C THR A 582 -12.48 -7.47 -17.49
N LEU A 583 -13.27 -6.95 -18.42
CA LEU A 583 -13.26 -7.35 -19.83
C LEU A 583 -12.57 -6.26 -20.62
N ALA A 584 -11.51 -6.59 -21.34
CA ALA A 584 -10.81 -5.65 -22.20
C ALA A 584 -10.75 -6.15 -23.64
N TRP A 585 -10.89 -5.20 -24.57
CA TRP A 585 -10.82 -5.40 -26.00
C TRP A 585 -9.75 -4.48 -26.64
N THR A 586 -8.87 -5.08 -27.43
CA THR A 586 -7.77 -4.40 -28.13
C THR A 586 -7.93 -4.61 -29.64
N PRO A 587 -8.90 -3.93 -30.31
CA PRO A 587 -9.26 -4.17 -31.71
C PRO A 587 -8.10 -3.97 -32.70
N ALA A 588 -7.20 -3.05 -32.38
CA ALA A 588 -6.01 -2.76 -33.16
C ALA A 588 -4.85 -2.32 -32.26
N ALA A 589 -3.65 -2.20 -32.85
CA ALA A 589 -2.46 -1.72 -32.14
C ALA A 589 -2.72 -0.34 -31.51
N GLY A 590 -2.38 -0.19 -30.23
CA GLY A 590 -2.58 1.06 -29.47
C GLY A 590 -3.99 1.26 -28.91
N TRP A 591 -5.01 0.56 -29.41
CA TRP A 591 -6.37 0.62 -28.85
C TRP A 591 -6.49 -0.20 -27.56
N ARG A 592 -7.26 0.33 -26.62
CA ARG A 592 -7.69 -0.46 -25.45
C ARG A 592 -9.03 0.06 -24.95
N LEU A 593 -10.01 -0.81 -24.94
CA LEU A 593 -11.33 -0.56 -24.36
C LEU A 593 -11.50 -1.56 -23.20
N ALA A 594 -11.91 -1.10 -22.02
CA ALA A 594 -12.13 -1.99 -20.90
C ALA A 594 -13.37 -1.58 -20.11
N ILE A 595 -14.11 -2.58 -19.63
CA ILE A 595 -15.15 -2.42 -18.63
C ILE A 595 -14.76 -3.26 -17.42
N SER A 596 -14.82 -2.65 -16.25
CA SER A 596 -14.56 -3.31 -14.97
C SER A 596 -15.80 -3.28 -14.10
N ALA A 597 -16.09 -4.40 -13.46
CA ALA A 597 -17.14 -4.52 -12.45
C ALA A 597 -16.48 -4.85 -11.11
N ARG A 598 -16.94 -4.22 -10.04
CA ARG A 598 -16.49 -4.49 -8.67
C ARG A 598 -17.66 -4.63 -7.74
N HIS A 599 -17.70 -5.73 -6.98
CA HIS A 599 -18.66 -5.96 -5.90
C HIS A 599 -17.95 -6.02 -4.55
N VAL A 600 -18.45 -5.27 -3.58
CA VAL A 600 -18.03 -5.36 -2.18
C VAL A 600 -19.27 -5.61 -1.34
N GLY A 601 -19.31 -6.73 -0.67
CA GLY A 601 -20.42 -7.14 0.19
C GLY A 601 -20.63 -6.18 1.36
N MET A 602 -21.71 -6.41 2.11
CA MET A 602 -22.04 -5.65 3.31
C MET A 602 -20.95 -5.77 4.37
N GLN A 603 -20.69 -4.66 5.05
CA GLN A 603 -19.72 -4.54 6.13
C GLN A 603 -20.33 -3.87 7.35
N PHE A 604 -19.61 -3.83 8.46
CA PHE A 604 -19.95 -3.02 9.62
C PHE A 604 -18.87 -1.94 9.82
N GLU A 605 -19.28 -0.73 10.20
CA GLU A 605 -18.34 0.38 10.50
C GLU A 605 -17.62 0.15 11.82
N ASP A 606 -18.32 -0.43 12.80
CA ASP A 606 -17.88 -0.51 14.19
C ASP A 606 -17.69 -1.96 14.66
N ASP A 607 -16.94 -2.10 15.75
CA ASP A 607 -16.61 -3.36 16.41
C ASP A 607 -17.84 -4.08 16.99
N LEU A 608 -18.85 -3.34 17.43
CA LEU A 608 -20.09 -3.89 18.00
C LEU A 608 -21.15 -4.21 16.93
N GLN A 609 -20.88 -3.94 15.64
CA GLN A 609 -21.77 -4.23 14.50
C GLN A 609 -23.10 -3.47 14.56
N THR A 610 -23.09 -2.24 15.10
CA THR A 610 -24.30 -1.40 15.22
C THR A 610 -24.57 -0.62 13.94
N ASP A 611 -23.53 -0.17 13.23
CA ASP A 611 -23.63 0.59 12.00
C ASP A 611 -23.26 -0.25 10.77
N ARG A 612 -24.28 -0.51 9.91
CA ARG A 612 -24.11 -1.27 8.66
C ARG A 612 -23.69 -0.36 7.51
N LEU A 613 -22.72 -0.84 6.72
CA LEU A 613 -22.32 -0.28 5.43
C LEU A 613 -22.89 -1.18 4.33
N PRO A 614 -23.85 -0.73 3.52
CA PRO A 614 -24.49 -1.55 2.49
C PRO A 614 -23.49 -2.10 1.49
N ALA A 615 -23.82 -3.23 0.86
CA ALA A 615 -23.07 -3.72 -0.30
C ALA A 615 -23.12 -2.70 -1.44
N ALA A 616 -22.06 -2.69 -2.26
CA ALA A 616 -22.00 -1.83 -3.45
C ALA A 616 -21.44 -2.62 -4.63
N THR A 617 -22.06 -2.44 -5.81
CA THR A 617 -21.54 -2.93 -7.10
C THR A 617 -21.35 -1.73 -8.01
N THR A 618 -20.10 -1.51 -8.46
CA THR A 618 -19.74 -0.42 -9.36
C THR A 618 -19.29 -0.97 -10.70
N PHE A 619 -19.49 -0.18 -11.74
CA PHE A 619 -18.97 -0.43 -13.09
C PHE A 619 -18.15 0.75 -13.52
N ASP A 620 -16.98 0.48 -14.11
CA ASP A 620 -16.04 1.48 -14.55
C ASP A 620 -15.67 1.24 -16.02
N LEU A 621 -15.40 2.31 -16.77
CA LEU A 621 -14.99 2.25 -18.18
C LEU A 621 -13.63 2.90 -18.39
N PHE A 622 -12.83 2.32 -19.25
CA PHE A 622 -11.58 2.89 -19.74
C PHE A 622 -11.52 2.75 -21.27
N ALA A 623 -11.15 3.80 -21.96
CA ALA A 623 -10.88 3.79 -23.39
C ALA A 623 -9.60 4.55 -23.71
N LEU A 624 -8.71 3.91 -24.46
CA LEU A 624 -7.54 4.49 -25.10
C LEU A 624 -7.71 4.33 -26.63
N VAL A 625 -7.76 5.46 -27.33
CA VAL A 625 -8.02 5.52 -28.78
C VAL A 625 -6.86 6.25 -29.45
N PRO A 626 -5.97 5.56 -30.17
CA PRO A 626 -4.87 6.23 -30.87
C PRO A 626 -5.40 7.09 -32.02
N LEU A 627 -4.89 8.30 -32.11
CA LEU A 627 -5.09 9.21 -33.25
C LEU A 627 -3.99 9.02 -34.28
N ASP A 628 -2.78 8.84 -33.79
CA ASP A 628 -1.58 8.52 -34.54
C ASP A 628 -0.59 7.74 -33.64
N PRO A 629 0.63 7.36 -34.10
CA PRO A 629 1.60 6.62 -33.29
C PRO A 629 2.07 7.35 -32.01
N ARG A 630 1.83 8.66 -31.88
CA ARG A 630 2.31 9.49 -30.77
C ARG A 630 1.19 9.95 -29.85
N PHE A 631 -0.01 10.19 -30.39
CA PHE A 631 -1.14 10.78 -29.68
C PHE A 631 -2.29 9.78 -29.56
N SER A 632 -2.88 9.72 -28.36
CA SER A 632 -4.08 8.92 -28.10
C SER A 632 -5.07 9.72 -27.26
N LEU A 633 -6.35 9.59 -27.56
CA LEU A 633 -7.42 10.05 -26.68
C LEU A 633 -7.60 9.07 -25.53
N VAL A 634 -7.87 9.61 -24.35
CA VAL A 634 -8.17 8.83 -23.15
C VAL A 634 -9.55 9.24 -22.64
N PHE A 635 -10.43 8.25 -22.45
CA PHE A 635 -11.72 8.42 -21.82
C PHE A 635 -11.83 7.45 -20.65
N ARG A 636 -12.36 7.93 -19.52
CA ARG A 636 -12.57 7.12 -18.33
C ARG A 636 -13.92 7.46 -17.70
N VAL A 637 -14.61 6.48 -17.17
CA VAL A 637 -15.84 6.67 -16.39
C VAL A 637 -15.72 5.86 -15.12
N GLU A 638 -15.67 6.52 -14.00
CA GLU A 638 -15.77 5.90 -12.68
C GLU A 638 -17.24 5.78 -12.27
N ASN A 639 -17.63 4.67 -11.64
CA ASN A 639 -18.97 4.45 -11.11
C ASN A 639 -20.08 4.78 -12.14
N LEU A 640 -20.02 4.14 -13.31
CA LEU A 640 -20.90 4.41 -14.47
C LEU A 640 -22.39 4.45 -14.12
N THR A 641 -22.84 3.60 -13.21
CA THR A 641 -24.24 3.48 -12.77
C THR A 641 -24.61 4.45 -11.65
N ASP A 642 -23.70 5.29 -11.20
CA ASP A 642 -23.86 6.29 -10.13
C ASP A 642 -24.41 5.70 -8.82
N VAL A 643 -23.94 4.51 -8.46
CA VAL A 643 -24.32 3.85 -7.22
C VAL A 643 -23.80 4.63 -6.02
N GLN A 644 -24.66 4.91 -5.05
CA GLN A 644 -24.25 5.56 -3.81
C GLN A 644 -23.46 4.58 -2.92
N ILE A 645 -22.17 4.85 -2.75
CA ILE A 645 -21.25 4.04 -1.94
C ILE A 645 -21.15 4.66 -0.55
N VAL A 646 -21.67 3.98 0.47
CA VAL A 646 -21.49 4.41 1.87
C VAL A 646 -20.12 3.92 2.34
N THR A 647 -19.18 4.84 2.57
CA THR A 647 -17.79 4.52 2.97
C THR A 647 -17.59 4.55 4.48
N ARG A 648 -18.43 5.32 5.20
CA ARG A 648 -18.43 5.45 6.65
C ARG A 648 -19.84 5.75 7.14
N LYS A 649 -20.18 5.19 8.30
CA LYS A 649 -21.39 5.52 9.06
C LYS A 649 -21.08 5.51 10.55
N GLN A 650 -21.34 6.58 11.25
CA GLN A 650 -21.05 6.67 12.69
C GLN A 650 -22.01 7.65 13.36
N GLY A 651 -22.80 7.18 14.33
CA GLY A 651 -23.72 8.02 15.07
C GLY A 651 -24.70 8.78 14.16
N GLY A 652 -25.21 8.13 13.10
CA GLY A 652 -26.10 8.73 12.10
C GLY A 652 -25.38 9.54 11.00
N SER A 653 -24.13 9.93 11.20
CA SER A 653 -23.32 10.66 10.21
C SER A 653 -22.81 9.70 9.12
N ILE A 654 -22.98 10.08 7.85
CA ILE A 654 -22.65 9.27 6.69
C ILE A 654 -21.56 9.97 5.86
N ASP A 655 -20.58 9.18 5.37
CA ASP A 655 -19.68 9.63 4.33
C ASP A 655 -19.87 8.73 3.09
N LEU A 656 -19.84 9.36 1.91
CA LEU A 656 -20.06 8.75 0.60
C LEU A 656 -18.73 8.62 -0.15
N GLY A 657 -18.60 7.59 -0.96
CA GLY A 657 -17.55 7.41 -1.95
C GLY A 657 -17.78 8.23 -3.22
N ALA A 658 -16.89 8.05 -4.21
CA ALA A 658 -16.92 8.77 -5.47
C ALA A 658 -18.23 8.52 -6.24
N PRO A 659 -18.95 9.57 -6.66
CA PRO A 659 -20.07 9.48 -7.58
C PRO A 659 -19.56 9.14 -8.99
N ARG A 660 -20.46 9.00 -9.96
CA ARG A 660 -20.07 8.92 -11.36
C ARG A 660 -19.20 10.12 -11.72
N THR A 661 -18.07 9.82 -12.36
CA THR A 661 -17.08 10.81 -12.80
C THR A 661 -16.63 10.47 -14.21
N VAL A 662 -16.70 11.43 -15.11
CA VAL A 662 -16.31 11.25 -16.51
C VAL A 662 -15.05 12.05 -16.79
N TRP A 663 -13.99 11.38 -17.22
CA TRP A 663 -12.71 11.97 -17.58
C TRP A 663 -12.50 11.90 -19.08
N ALA A 664 -11.94 12.95 -19.64
CA ALA A 664 -11.46 12.99 -21.02
C ALA A 664 -10.09 13.68 -21.09
N GLY A 665 -9.28 13.28 -22.04
CA GLY A 665 -7.98 13.91 -22.26
C GLY A 665 -7.12 13.21 -23.28
N MET A 666 -5.83 13.48 -23.21
CA MET A 666 -4.87 13.04 -24.21
C MET A 666 -3.65 12.40 -23.54
N ARG A 667 -3.17 11.34 -24.15
CA ARG A 667 -1.88 10.73 -23.87
C ARG A 667 -0.94 10.94 -25.05
N ILE A 668 0.30 11.25 -24.75
CA ILE A 668 1.38 11.40 -25.71
C ILE A 668 2.51 10.44 -25.36
N SER A 669 3.13 9.79 -26.36
CA SER A 669 4.31 8.94 -26.15
C SER A 669 5.23 8.94 -27.35
N PHE A 670 6.54 8.97 -27.07
CA PHE A 670 7.62 8.97 -28.08
C PHE A 670 8.67 7.91 -27.74
N GLY A 671 9.32 7.34 -28.77
CA GLY A 671 10.46 6.45 -28.59
C GLY A 671 10.12 5.10 -27.99
N ARG A 672 8.97 4.55 -28.35
CA ARG A 672 8.60 3.16 -28.06
C ARG A 672 9.13 2.21 -29.11
#